data_e33cbf5ad417c0af580f2a453f1b5d2b
#
_entry.id   e33cbf5ad417c0af580f2a453f1b5d2b
#
_cell.length_a   1.000
_cell.length_b   1.000
_cell.length_c   1.000
_cell.angle_alpha   90.00
_cell.angle_beta   90.00
_cell.angle_gamma   90.00
#
_symmetry.space_group_name_H-M   'P 1'
#
loop_
_entity.id
_entity.type
_entity.pdbx_description
1 polymer ?
#
loop_
_entity_poly.entity_id
_entity_poly.type
_entity_poly.pdbx_seq_one_letter_code
_entity_poly.pdbx_strand_id
1 'polypeptide(L)'
;MTQYEQKFRDILAEILQLDQAELDFGIYRIMNQKRKDIEAFLNNRLVPEVTKILKAQTAAGTDISAMENEVFSHLAKFFSRYYEGGDFISKRRYKDDAYAIPYSGEEVKLYWANADQYYIKTSEYFKNYSFVLPTSRRKIHFVLRDADTEQNNNKAANNMERRFQLCEEDCIAEEDGELNIFFTYELMPKTTKQDALIKDAEAKIISSFAERKYADFAELVNEKVPTEKNKERTLLMKHLQDYTAKNNFDYFIHKDLGGFLRRELDFYIKNEVMFLDDLDATHIMEHLAQVKAIKLVGEKIITFLAQLEDFQKKLWLKKKFVVGCDYCITLDRIPRTLYPEIIANDEQRKEWVRLFAIDEIKGDMMTEGYSEPLTEKFLEDNPFLVLDTKFFSAEFKHKLVGSMEKVDEECNGLLINSENFQALELLQEKYRETVKCVYIDPPYNTGKNDFFYKDSFQHSSWLTMMNERLSLVRSYISEKGVFLMNMDEHEISDAELLISDVFGKDNDLGTIVWDKRNPKGDSKGIAYQHEYILAYAKNGAALVESCKIQRPKRNAELILNKAHQLFGKIKPNNTADDAYTLSQANQDFVKWINSQIGFSGGEKAYNMIDSKGEPYQSVSMSWPNKKKAPDEYFIPLIHPKTLKPCPVPARGWRNPPATMSALLEANMIIFGPDETTQPRRKYLLRENMYENIPSLAYNGGSDTEMLHNMDIPFDTPKVTDLGREHIGSFTEKNSIILDFFAGSGTYGHSVLKLNKEDKGNRKYILCEMAEYFKTSTKPRIEKVIYSEDWKDGKPVSRKGISQCFKYIRLEQYEDTLNNLQPKNQRLDFDNANGKGDFEETYFLRYMLDTETKGDLFNLEWFKNPFAMSIKTTKDNELVDTHVDMVETFNYLIGLNVETLRYPKDGYCVVEGTTHIGNERALVIWRNCNKVSNEELNEFFRNQAYCTTDSEFDKIYVNGDNTLPNIKTDEEHWKVVLIEEEFKKRMFE
;
A
#
# COMPACT_ATOMS: atom_id res chain seq x y z
N MET A 1 50.26 -14.15 -8.18
CA MET A 1 49.02 -14.07 -7.47
C MET A 1 49.09 -15.02 -6.27
N THR A 2 48.93 -14.51 -5.07
CA THR A 2 48.92 -15.30 -3.85
C THR A 2 47.53 -15.88 -3.54
N GLN A 3 47.47 -16.89 -2.66
CA GLN A 3 46.21 -17.47 -2.27
C GLN A 3 45.28 -16.41 -1.59
N TYR A 4 45.82 -15.45 -0.87
CA TYR A 4 45.08 -14.39 -0.18
C TYR A 4 44.54 -13.36 -1.18
N GLU A 5 45.35 -12.98 -2.19
CA GLU A 5 44.92 -12.12 -3.27
C GLU A 5 43.77 -12.76 -4.07
N GLN A 6 43.88 -14.06 -4.38
CA GLN A 6 42.81 -14.77 -5.10
C GLN A 6 41.52 -14.80 -4.27
N LYS A 7 41.60 -15.13 -2.98
CA LYS A 7 40.42 -15.13 -2.09
C LYS A 7 39.75 -13.75 -2.03
N PHE A 8 40.55 -12.68 -1.97
CA PHE A 8 40.02 -11.32 -1.98
C PHE A 8 39.29 -10.98 -3.29
N ARG A 9 39.87 -11.40 -4.44
CA ARG A 9 39.24 -11.22 -5.75
C ARG A 9 37.92 -11.99 -5.87
N ASP A 10 37.89 -13.22 -5.37
CA ASP A 10 36.69 -14.06 -5.37
C ASP A 10 35.56 -13.42 -4.56
N ILE A 11 35.88 -12.88 -3.37
CA ILE A 11 34.92 -12.16 -2.54
C ILE A 11 34.40 -10.90 -3.26
N LEU A 12 35.27 -10.12 -3.90
CA LEU A 12 34.83 -8.96 -4.66
C LEU A 12 33.97 -9.34 -5.85
N ALA A 13 34.29 -10.42 -6.56
CA ALA A 13 33.49 -10.93 -7.66
C ALA A 13 32.09 -11.36 -7.19
N GLU A 14 32.02 -12.00 -6.01
CA GLU A 14 30.77 -12.39 -5.37
C GLU A 14 29.94 -11.16 -4.95
N ILE A 15 30.54 -10.20 -4.26
CA ILE A 15 29.84 -8.95 -3.81
C ILE A 15 29.32 -8.16 -5.01
N LEU A 16 30.11 -8.05 -6.07
CA LEU A 16 29.74 -7.33 -7.27
C LEU A 16 28.91 -8.18 -8.23
N GLN A 17 28.58 -9.42 -7.82
CA GLN A 17 27.76 -10.39 -8.54
C GLN A 17 28.22 -10.60 -10.01
N LEU A 18 29.52 -10.54 -10.24
CA LEU A 18 30.12 -10.69 -11.57
C LEU A 18 29.92 -12.11 -12.16
N ASP A 19 29.55 -13.07 -11.34
CA ASP A 19 29.29 -14.46 -11.76
C ASP A 19 27.87 -14.66 -12.33
N GLN A 20 26.98 -13.70 -12.14
CA GLN A 20 25.58 -13.75 -12.57
C GLN A 20 25.36 -13.26 -14.04
N ALA A 21 26.27 -13.62 -14.94
CA ALA A 21 26.27 -13.14 -16.34
C ALA A 21 25.05 -13.61 -17.17
N GLU A 22 24.27 -14.56 -16.66
CA GLU A 22 23.08 -15.09 -17.34
C GLU A 22 21.80 -14.30 -17.00
N LEU A 23 21.83 -13.45 -15.96
CA LEU A 23 20.69 -12.65 -15.56
C LEU A 23 20.67 -11.34 -16.35
N ASP A 24 19.63 -11.12 -17.14
CA ASP A 24 19.46 -9.93 -17.99
C ASP A 24 18.24 -9.11 -17.53
N PHE A 25 18.18 -8.79 -16.23
CA PHE A 25 17.14 -7.93 -15.66
C PHE A 25 17.71 -7.05 -14.54
N GLY A 26 17.04 -5.93 -14.29
CA GLY A 26 17.33 -5.04 -13.17
C GLY A 26 18.79 -4.58 -13.13
N ILE A 27 19.36 -4.55 -11.93
CA ILE A 27 20.75 -4.14 -11.69
C ILE A 27 21.76 -5.11 -12.33
N TYR A 28 21.42 -6.39 -12.48
CA TYR A 28 22.28 -7.37 -13.11
C TYR A 28 22.59 -7.02 -14.58
N ARG A 29 21.60 -6.48 -15.31
CA ARG A 29 21.81 -6.01 -16.68
C ARG A 29 22.88 -4.94 -16.74
N ILE A 30 22.82 -3.95 -15.83
CA ILE A 30 23.79 -2.85 -15.77
C ILE A 30 25.17 -3.39 -15.40
N MET A 31 25.25 -4.24 -14.40
CA MET A 31 26.52 -4.85 -13.96
C MET A 31 27.14 -5.71 -15.07
N ASN A 32 26.34 -6.50 -15.78
CA ASN A 32 26.79 -7.31 -16.88
C ASN A 32 27.30 -6.48 -18.08
N GLN A 33 26.60 -5.39 -18.41
CA GLN A 33 27.05 -4.48 -19.47
C GLN A 33 28.38 -3.79 -19.11
N LYS A 34 28.61 -3.47 -17.84
CA LYS A 34 29.81 -2.82 -17.31
C LYS A 34 30.87 -3.80 -16.78
N ARG A 35 30.63 -5.10 -16.89
CA ARG A 35 31.49 -6.14 -16.34
C ARG A 35 32.97 -5.97 -16.73
N LYS A 36 33.26 -5.73 -18.01
CA LYS A 36 34.63 -5.56 -18.50
C LYS A 36 35.30 -4.35 -17.87
N ASP A 37 34.59 -3.26 -17.71
CA ASP A 37 35.10 -2.04 -17.10
C ASP A 37 35.36 -2.25 -15.60
N ILE A 38 34.44 -2.94 -14.92
CA ILE A 38 34.56 -3.30 -13.48
C ILE A 38 35.75 -4.24 -13.27
N GLU A 39 35.88 -5.31 -14.08
CA GLU A 39 36.99 -6.24 -14.02
C GLU A 39 38.33 -5.56 -14.31
N ALA A 40 38.36 -4.66 -15.30
CA ALA A 40 39.55 -3.87 -15.62
C ALA A 40 39.95 -2.96 -14.47
N PHE A 41 38.98 -2.30 -13.81
CA PHE A 41 39.25 -1.48 -12.64
C PHE A 41 39.78 -2.31 -11.47
N LEU A 42 39.16 -3.43 -11.13
CA LEU A 42 39.62 -4.33 -10.08
C LEU A 42 41.06 -4.82 -10.35
N ASN A 43 41.34 -5.30 -11.54
CA ASN A 43 42.58 -5.94 -11.86
C ASN A 43 43.73 -4.95 -12.08
N ASN A 44 43.47 -3.81 -12.72
CA ASN A 44 44.54 -2.90 -13.17
C ASN A 44 44.72 -1.71 -12.25
N ARG A 45 43.76 -1.43 -11.36
CA ARG A 45 43.80 -0.26 -10.46
C ARG A 45 43.76 -0.65 -8.96
N LEU A 46 42.69 -1.32 -8.55
CA LEU A 46 42.42 -1.55 -7.13
C LEU A 46 43.44 -2.48 -6.49
N VAL A 47 43.70 -3.65 -7.07
CA VAL A 47 44.61 -4.64 -6.50
C VAL A 47 46.08 -4.14 -6.54
N PRO A 48 46.58 -3.57 -7.64
CA PRO A 48 47.93 -3.01 -7.68
C PRO A 48 48.13 -1.81 -6.73
N GLU A 49 47.09 -1.13 -6.30
CA GLU A 49 47.19 0.00 -5.36
C GLU A 49 47.74 -0.45 -3.99
N VAL A 50 47.44 -1.68 -3.54
CA VAL A 50 48.01 -2.26 -2.31
C VAL A 50 49.53 -2.22 -2.38
N THR A 51 50.11 -2.80 -3.45
CA THR A 51 51.56 -2.82 -3.68
C THR A 51 52.13 -1.40 -3.75
N LYS A 52 51.47 -0.50 -4.43
CA LYS A 52 51.89 0.91 -4.56
C LYS A 52 51.94 1.63 -3.24
N ILE A 53 50.92 1.47 -2.39
CA ILE A 53 50.83 2.10 -1.06
C ILE A 53 51.92 1.53 -0.15
N LEU A 54 52.08 0.20 -0.13
CA LEU A 54 53.08 -0.43 0.70
C LEU A 54 54.48 0.02 0.33
N LYS A 55 54.84 -0.02 -0.98
CA LYS A 55 56.15 0.46 -1.49
C LYS A 55 56.43 1.93 -1.17
N ALA A 56 55.41 2.78 -1.18
CA ALA A 56 55.56 4.20 -0.88
C ALA A 56 55.77 4.50 0.61
N GLN A 57 55.43 3.57 1.50
CA GLN A 57 55.47 3.75 2.95
C GLN A 57 56.59 2.95 3.64
N THR A 58 57.26 2.02 2.93
CA THR A 58 58.37 1.16 3.45
C THR A 58 59.69 1.60 2.85
N ALA A 59 60.79 1.18 3.48
CA ALA A 59 62.10 1.49 2.99
C ALA A 59 62.37 0.84 1.64
N ALA A 60 63.22 1.48 0.80
CA ALA A 60 63.57 0.92 -0.51
C ALA A 60 64.26 -0.44 -0.37
N GLY A 61 63.69 -1.47 -1.04
CA GLY A 61 64.20 -2.85 -0.99
C GLY A 61 63.57 -3.77 0.06
N THR A 62 62.58 -3.27 0.85
CA THR A 62 61.81 -4.15 1.78
C THR A 62 60.99 -5.15 0.98
N ASP A 63 61.03 -6.43 1.37
CA ASP A 63 60.10 -7.44 0.84
C ASP A 63 58.72 -7.24 1.45
N ILE A 64 57.80 -6.78 0.66
CA ILE A 64 56.42 -6.46 1.07
C ILE A 64 55.46 -7.63 0.91
N SER A 65 55.90 -8.78 0.45
CA SER A 65 55.00 -9.91 0.08
C SER A 65 54.17 -10.43 1.27
N ALA A 66 54.73 -10.46 2.47
CA ALA A 66 53.99 -10.81 3.69
C ALA A 66 52.95 -9.75 4.03
N MET A 67 53.31 -8.47 3.95
CA MET A 67 52.41 -7.35 4.20
C MET A 67 51.22 -7.29 3.20
N GLU A 68 51.49 -7.56 1.91
CA GLU A 68 50.45 -7.68 0.89
C GLU A 68 49.45 -8.77 1.26
N ASN A 69 49.92 -9.94 1.63
CA ASN A 69 49.04 -11.03 2.01
C ASN A 69 48.18 -10.71 3.24
N GLU A 70 48.72 -10.01 4.24
CA GLU A 70 47.98 -9.57 5.42
C GLU A 70 46.90 -8.54 5.03
N VAL A 71 47.25 -7.55 4.21
CA VAL A 71 46.29 -6.55 3.72
C VAL A 71 45.11 -7.22 2.97
N PHE A 72 45.40 -8.16 2.03
CA PHE A 72 44.35 -8.88 1.32
C PHE A 72 43.53 -9.76 2.25
N SER A 73 44.15 -10.41 3.24
CA SER A 73 43.46 -11.20 4.24
C SER A 73 42.50 -10.37 5.09
N HIS A 74 42.93 -9.19 5.55
CA HIS A 74 42.12 -8.30 6.33
C HIS A 74 40.95 -7.70 5.50
N LEU A 75 41.21 -7.26 4.28
CA LEU A 75 40.15 -6.79 3.39
C LEU A 75 39.10 -7.87 3.10
N ALA A 76 39.57 -9.08 2.75
CA ALA A 76 38.70 -10.22 2.55
C ALA A 76 37.85 -10.56 3.78
N LYS A 77 38.50 -10.59 4.97
CA LYS A 77 37.83 -10.85 6.26
C LYS A 77 36.79 -9.75 6.60
N PHE A 78 37.13 -8.49 6.33
CA PHE A 78 36.20 -7.37 6.57
C PHE A 78 34.94 -7.48 5.70
N PHE A 79 35.10 -7.55 4.39
CA PHE A 79 33.93 -7.57 3.50
C PHE A 79 33.09 -8.84 3.65
N SER A 80 33.70 -10.01 3.86
CA SER A 80 32.93 -11.24 4.10
C SER A 80 32.10 -11.26 5.40
N ARG A 81 32.26 -10.28 6.29
CA ARG A 81 31.37 -10.11 7.46
C ARG A 81 30.02 -9.53 7.11
N TYR A 82 29.99 -8.68 6.08
CA TYR A 82 28.82 -7.90 5.72
C TYR A 82 28.17 -8.38 4.41
N TYR A 83 28.74 -9.37 3.77
CA TYR A 83 28.20 -9.94 2.54
C TYR A 83 28.19 -11.46 2.59
N GLU A 84 27.11 -12.07 2.16
CA GLU A 84 26.98 -13.53 2.00
C GLU A 84 26.22 -13.80 0.68
N GLY A 85 26.83 -14.54 -0.25
CA GLY A 85 26.25 -14.82 -1.55
C GLY A 85 26.02 -13.58 -2.41
N GLY A 86 26.78 -12.51 -2.19
CA GLY A 86 26.65 -11.22 -2.88
C GLY A 86 25.63 -10.24 -2.24
N ASP A 87 24.89 -10.70 -1.23
CA ASP A 87 23.92 -9.85 -0.54
C ASP A 87 24.52 -9.20 0.71
N PHE A 88 24.13 -7.96 0.96
CA PHE A 88 24.53 -7.26 2.16
C PHE A 88 23.77 -7.80 3.39
N ILE A 89 24.50 -8.07 4.46
CA ILE A 89 23.96 -8.52 5.74
C ILE A 89 24.18 -7.42 6.78
N SER A 90 23.12 -6.83 7.29
CA SER A 90 23.18 -5.81 8.34
C SER A 90 23.55 -6.41 9.68
N LYS A 91 24.79 -6.82 9.84
CA LYS A 91 25.34 -7.32 11.11
C LYS A 91 26.33 -6.29 11.66
N ARG A 92 25.97 -5.62 12.74
CA ARG A 92 26.90 -4.79 13.51
C ARG A 92 27.57 -5.68 14.55
N ARG A 93 28.79 -6.09 14.31
CA ARG A 93 29.56 -6.90 15.27
C ARG A 93 30.70 -6.08 15.83
N TYR A 94 30.66 -5.91 17.11
CA TYR A 94 31.81 -5.47 17.91
C TYR A 94 32.52 -6.68 18.47
N LYS A 95 33.64 -6.46 19.13
CA LYS A 95 34.52 -7.50 19.70
C LYS A 95 33.72 -8.62 20.39
N ASP A 96 34.06 -9.88 20.14
CA ASP A 96 33.48 -11.07 20.75
C ASP A 96 31.97 -11.29 20.47
N ASP A 97 31.50 -10.99 19.23
CA ASP A 97 30.12 -11.15 18.81
C ASP A 97 29.10 -10.27 19.55
N ALA A 98 29.54 -9.24 20.28
CA ALA A 98 28.65 -8.28 20.91
C ALA A 98 28.06 -7.30 19.87
N TYR A 99 26.76 -6.98 20.03
CA TYR A 99 26.08 -5.95 19.25
C TYR A 99 26.09 -4.62 20.00
N ALA A 100 26.39 -3.53 19.30
CA ALA A 100 26.13 -2.20 19.82
C ALA A 100 24.96 -1.57 19.05
N ILE A 101 23.92 -1.22 19.76
CA ILE A 101 22.77 -0.48 19.24
C ILE A 101 23.00 0.99 19.59
N PRO A 102 22.90 1.93 18.63
CA PRO A 102 22.95 3.35 18.94
C PRO A 102 21.85 3.70 19.94
N TYR A 103 22.21 4.36 21.02
CA TYR A 103 21.28 4.80 22.05
C TYR A 103 21.35 6.33 22.16
N SER A 104 20.21 6.98 21.98
CA SER A 104 20.08 8.44 21.98
C SER A 104 19.48 8.99 23.28
N GLY A 105 19.26 8.15 24.27
CA GLY A 105 18.70 8.52 25.58
C GLY A 105 17.19 8.33 25.70
N GLU A 106 16.56 7.63 24.76
CA GLU A 106 15.14 7.25 24.80
C GLU A 106 14.88 6.28 25.96
N GLU A 107 13.73 6.37 26.61
CA GLU A 107 13.32 5.46 27.68
C GLU A 107 13.17 4.02 27.16
N VAL A 108 12.56 3.87 25.96
CA VAL A 108 12.42 2.60 25.24
C VAL A 108 12.66 2.87 23.76
N LYS A 109 13.44 2.01 23.11
CA LYS A 109 13.70 2.06 21.67
C LYS A 109 13.44 0.72 21.02
N LEU A 110 12.57 0.69 20.02
CA LEU A 110 12.40 -0.46 19.15
C LEU A 110 13.56 -0.51 18.15
N TYR A 111 14.24 -1.66 18.07
CA TYR A 111 15.29 -1.91 17.11
C TYR A 111 15.16 -3.30 16.49
N TRP A 112 15.36 -3.36 15.18
CA TRP A 112 15.37 -4.61 14.42
C TRP A 112 16.51 -4.64 13.40
N ALA A 113 16.84 -5.82 12.89
CA ALA A 113 18.08 -6.03 12.11
C ALA A 113 18.16 -5.19 10.84
N ASN A 114 17.04 -4.97 10.15
CA ASN A 114 16.95 -4.28 8.86
C ASN A 114 16.43 -2.84 8.99
N ALA A 115 16.49 -2.22 10.17
CA ALA A 115 15.98 -0.87 10.43
C ALA A 115 16.62 0.21 9.53
N ASP A 116 17.87 0.01 9.14
CA ASP A 116 18.65 0.93 8.31
C ASP A 116 18.46 0.68 6.79
N GLN A 117 17.50 -0.15 6.40
CA GLN A 117 17.27 -0.53 5.01
C GLN A 117 15.86 -0.18 4.55
N TYR A 118 15.67 -0.08 3.24
CA TYR A 118 14.37 -0.14 2.58
C TYR A 118 14.08 -1.58 2.21
N TYR A 119 12.85 -2.01 2.43
CA TYR A 119 12.36 -3.31 1.96
C TYR A 119 11.57 -3.14 0.68
N ILE A 120 12.01 -3.76 -0.39
CA ILE A 120 11.39 -3.69 -1.71
C ILE A 120 10.76 -5.04 -2.02
N LYS A 121 9.43 -5.05 -2.09
CA LYS A 121 8.70 -6.21 -2.56
C LYS A 121 8.62 -6.16 -4.08
N THR A 122 9.01 -7.25 -4.73
CA THR A 122 8.83 -7.37 -6.19
C THR A 122 7.34 -7.46 -6.52
N SER A 123 6.95 -6.86 -7.65
CA SER A 123 5.57 -6.89 -8.12
C SER A 123 5.13 -8.27 -8.64
N GLU A 124 6.06 -9.18 -8.82
CA GLU A 124 5.79 -10.53 -9.33
C GLU A 124 5.53 -11.50 -8.18
N TYR A 125 4.37 -12.15 -8.24
CA TYR A 125 3.87 -13.06 -7.20
C TYR A 125 4.71 -14.32 -7.09
N PHE A 126 5.02 -14.70 -5.87
CA PHE A 126 5.69 -15.93 -5.50
C PHE A 126 4.98 -17.21 -5.99
N LYS A 127 3.66 -17.16 -6.13
CA LYS A 127 2.87 -18.36 -6.42
C LYS A 127 2.81 -18.71 -7.90
N ASN A 128 2.76 -17.71 -8.76
CA ASN A 128 2.49 -17.89 -10.18
C ASN A 128 3.41 -17.04 -11.05
N TYR A 129 4.25 -17.67 -11.81
CA TYR A 129 5.01 -17.04 -12.86
C TYR A 129 4.39 -17.42 -14.21
N SER A 130 3.78 -16.47 -14.88
CA SER A 130 3.09 -16.71 -16.15
C SER A 130 3.80 -16.04 -17.30
N PHE A 131 3.85 -16.71 -18.44
CA PHE A 131 4.39 -16.18 -19.67
C PHE A 131 3.65 -16.74 -20.90
N VAL A 132 3.85 -16.06 -22.03
CA VAL A 132 3.22 -16.43 -23.30
C VAL A 132 4.28 -16.96 -24.27
N LEU A 133 4.01 -18.08 -24.90
CA LEU A 133 4.89 -18.62 -25.91
C LEU A 133 4.94 -17.70 -27.15
N PRO A 134 6.14 -17.37 -27.67
CA PRO A 134 6.30 -16.36 -28.72
C PRO A 134 5.49 -16.62 -29.98
N THR A 135 5.45 -17.85 -30.45
CA THR A 135 4.84 -18.22 -31.71
C THR A 135 3.39 -18.68 -31.55
N SER A 136 3.15 -19.64 -30.67
CA SER A 136 1.80 -20.23 -30.46
C SER A 136 0.86 -19.33 -29.68
N ARG A 137 1.37 -18.32 -29.00
CA ARG A 137 0.64 -17.40 -28.13
C ARG A 137 -0.11 -18.08 -26.97
N ARG A 138 0.20 -19.33 -26.69
CA ARG A 138 -0.35 -20.07 -25.55
C ARG A 138 0.33 -19.65 -24.25
N LYS A 139 -0.42 -19.67 -23.16
CA LYS A 139 0.10 -19.33 -21.83
C LYS A 139 0.62 -20.53 -21.09
N ILE A 140 1.67 -20.29 -20.31
CA ILE A 140 2.28 -21.25 -19.40
C ILE A 140 2.39 -20.60 -18.03
N HIS A 141 2.11 -21.39 -16.99
CA HIS A 141 2.18 -20.97 -15.60
C HIS A 141 3.11 -21.87 -14.82
N PHE A 142 4.07 -21.29 -14.12
CA PHE A 142 4.78 -21.95 -13.04
C PHE A 142 4.04 -21.64 -11.75
N VAL A 143 3.52 -22.65 -11.09
CA VAL A 143 2.61 -22.52 -9.94
C VAL A 143 3.24 -23.15 -8.72
N LEU A 144 3.32 -22.41 -7.63
CA LEU A 144 3.78 -22.93 -6.35
C LEU A 144 2.61 -23.60 -5.62
N ARG A 145 2.66 -24.96 -5.50
CA ARG A 145 1.63 -25.74 -4.79
C ARG A 145 1.83 -25.75 -3.28
N ASP A 146 3.08 -25.87 -2.85
CA ASP A 146 3.41 -25.97 -1.43
C ASP A 146 4.68 -25.18 -1.12
N ALA A 147 4.63 -24.43 -0.04
CA ALA A 147 5.78 -23.78 0.54
C ALA A 147 5.87 -24.26 1.98
N ASP A 148 6.91 -25.06 2.28
CA ASP A 148 7.21 -25.44 3.65
C ASP A 148 7.66 -24.20 4.43
N THR A 149 6.71 -23.63 5.17
CA THR A 149 6.89 -22.41 5.97
C THR A 149 6.72 -22.75 7.45
N GLU A 150 7.55 -23.65 7.98
CA GLU A 150 7.47 -23.98 9.42
C GLU A 150 7.60 -22.74 10.31
N GLN A 151 6.66 -22.61 11.23
CA GLN A 151 6.46 -21.49 12.14
C GLN A 151 7.62 -21.21 13.13
N ASN A 152 8.68 -22.01 13.14
CA ASN A 152 9.74 -21.99 14.16
C ASN A 152 11.15 -21.66 13.62
N ASN A 153 11.26 -21.02 12.45
CA ASN A 153 12.57 -20.80 11.84
C ASN A 153 13.21 -19.46 12.20
N ASN A 154 13.30 -19.17 13.48
CA ASN A 154 14.26 -18.18 13.98
C ASN A 154 15.72 -18.67 13.94
N LYS A 155 15.97 -19.85 13.43
CA LYS A 155 17.29 -20.38 13.08
C LYS A 155 17.09 -21.29 11.88
N ALA A 156 17.36 -20.82 10.68
CA ALA A 156 17.79 -21.76 9.65
C ALA A 156 18.86 -22.63 10.30
N ALA A 157 18.65 -23.92 10.38
CA ALA A 157 19.69 -24.83 10.85
C ALA A 157 20.96 -24.48 10.08
N ASN A 158 22.10 -24.36 10.73
CA ASN A 158 23.37 -23.82 10.25
C ASN A 158 23.91 -24.41 8.92
N ASN A 159 23.12 -25.07 8.09
CA ASN A 159 23.47 -25.63 6.79
C ASN A 159 22.26 -25.86 5.87
N MET A 160 21.11 -25.24 6.12
CA MET A 160 19.91 -25.37 5.29
C MET A 160 19.57 -24.06 4.59
N GLU A 161 19.00 -24.13 3.39
CA GLU A 161 18.55 -22.99 2.59
C GLU A 161 17.31 -23.40 1.78
N ARG A 162 16.36 -22.48 1.60
CA ARG A 162 15.16 -22.76 0.81
C ARG A 162 15.45 -22.75 -0.68
N ARG A 163 14.86 -23.73 -1.39
CA ARG A 163 15.04 -23.91 -2.84
C ARG A 163 13.71 -24.24 -3.51
N PHE A 164 13.57 -23.77 -4.75
CA PHE A 164 12.49 -24.19 -5.63
C PHE A 164 12.79 -25.55 -6.22
N GLN A 165 11.84 -26.45 -6.11
CA GLN A 165 11.89 -27.79 -6.65
C GLN A 165 10.62 -28.08 -7.46
N LEU A 166 10.73 -28.80 -8.59
CA LEU A 166 9.59 -29.28 -9.33
C LEU A 166 8.85 -30.33 -8.47
N CYS A 167 7.52 -30.26 -8.40
CA CYS A 167 6.72 -31.25 -7.69
C CYS A 167 7.06 -32.67 -8.16
N GLU A 168 7.06 -33.62 -7.22
CA GLU A 168 7.37 -35.02 -7.56
C GLU A 168 6.19 -35.72 -8.25
N GLU A 169 4.96 -35.43 -7.85
CA GLU A 169 3.74 -36.00 -8.43
C GLU A 169 2.94 -34.90 -9.13
N ASP A 170 2.29 -35.24 -10.24
CA ASP A 170 1.45 -34.33 -11.03
C ASP A 170 2.09 -32.97 -11.31
N CYS A 171 3.36 -32.99 -11.72
CA CYS A 171 4.15 -31.77 -11.90
C CYS A 171 3.70 -30.92 -13.10
N ILE A 172 2.87 -31.42 -14.01
CA ILE A 172 2.37 -30.69 -15.18
C ILE A 172 0.88 -31.04 -15.39
N ALA A 173 0.06 -30.01 -15.58
CA ALA A 173 -1.35 -30.18 -15.94
C ALA A 173 -1.74 -29.15 -17.02
N GLU A 174 -2.62 -29.55 -17.94
CA GLU A 174 -3.24 -28.64 -18.89
C GLU A 174 -4.68 -28.39 -18.42
N GLU A 175 -5.02 -27.12 -18.22
CA GLU A 175 -6.35 -26.66 -17.80
C GLU A 175 -6.76 -25.49 -18.70
N ASP A 176 -7.96 -25.54 -19.25
CA ASP A 176 -8.53 -24.50 -20.12
C ASP A 176 -7.63 -24.07 -21.31
N GLY A 177 -6.77 -24.96 -21.78
CA GLY A 177 -5.83 -24.70 -22.88
C GLY A 177 -4.58 -23.92 -22.47
N GLU A 178 -4.33 -23.77 -21.19
CA GLU A 178 -3.12 -23.22 -20.58
C GLU A 178 -2.34 -24.34 -19.86
N LEU A 179 -1.01 -24.23 -19.78
CA LEU A 179 -0.16 -25.26 -19.17
C LEU A 179 0.32 -24.81 -17.79
N ASN A 180 -0.02 -25.57 -16.76
CA ASN A 180 0.46 -25.37 -15.39
C ASN A 180 1.63 -26.32 -15.09
N ILE A 181 2.75 -25.79 -14.59
CA ILE A 181 3.93 -26.53 -14.12
C ILE A 181 4.10 -26.19 -12.63
N PHE A 182 4.08 -27.23 -11.78
CA PHE A 182 3.97 -27.06 -10.34
C PHE A 182 5.31 -27.22 -9.63
N PHE A 183 5.56 -26.33 -8.68
CA PHE A 183 6.76 -26.28 -7.87
C PHE A 183 6.44 -26.31 -6.38
N THR A 184 7.42 -26.74 -5.56
CA THR A 184 7.47 -26.60 -4.12
C THR A 184 8.64 -25.68 -3.73
N TYR A 185 8.57 -25.11 -2.52
CA TYR A 185 9.65 -24.24 -1.97
C TYR A 185 10.01 -24.76 -0.58
N GLU A 186 11.07 -25.57 -0.53
CA GLU A 186 11.41 -26.41 0.63
C GLU A 186 12.81 -26.12 1.18
N LEU A 187 13.01 -26.43 2.48
CA LEU A 187 14.28 -26.34 3.15
C LEU A 187 15.20 -27.47 2.69
N MET A 188 16.32 -27.11 2.08
CA MET A 188 17.32 -28.06 1.58
C MET A 188 18.72 -27.75 2.12
N PRO A 189 19.65 -28.74 2.17
CA PRO A 189 21.04 -28.47 2.51
C PRO A 189 21.67 -27.39 1.62
N LYS A 190 22.45 -26.48 2.15
CA LYS A 190 23.18 -25.44 1.38
C LYS A 190 24.05 -26.02 0.25
N THR A 191 24.42 -27.28 0.35
CA THR A 191 25.14 -28.02 -0.71
C THR A 191 24.31 -28.28 -1.95
N THR A 192 22.98 -28.27 -1.85
CA THR A 192 22.04 -28.38 -2.97
C THR A 192 21.98 -27.04 -3.67
N LYS A 193 22.47 -27.01 -4.91
CA LYS A 193 22.46 -25.78 -5.71
C LYS A 193 21.15 -25.64 -6.49
N GLN A 194 20.57 -24.42 -6.54
CA GLN A 194 19.35 -24.14 -7.32
C GLN A 194 19.52 -24.51 -8.80
N ASP A 195 20.70 -24.25 -9.40
CA ASP A 195 20.99 -24.59 -10.78
C ASP A 195 20.92 -26.10 -11.07
N ALA A 196 21.25 -26.93 -10.10
CA ALA A 196 21.12 -28.38 -10.25
C ALA A 196 19.63 -28.81 -10.28
N LEU A 197 18.83 -28.22 -9.38
CA LEU A 197 17.39 -28.48 -9.32
C LEU A 197 16.66 -27.99 -10.58
N ILE A 198 17.08 -26.86 -11.15
CA ILE A 198 16.54 -26.33 -12.42
C ILE A 198 16.84 -27.28 -13.57
N LYS A 199 18.08 -27.82 -13.66
CA LYS A 199 18.46 -28.80 -14.69
C LYS A 199 17.67 -30.09 -14.56
N ASP A 200 17.49 -30.57 -13.35
CA ASP A 200 16.66 -31.75 -13.09
C ASP A 200 15.19 -31.50 -13.45
N ALA A 201 14.67 -30.31 -13.12
CA ALA A 201 13.32 -29.91 -13.52
C ALA A 201 13.17 -29.83 -15.05
N GLU A 202 14.14 -29.19 -15.76
CA GLU A 202 14.15 -29.13 -17.21
C GLU A 202 14.11 -30.54 -17.82
N ALA A 203 14.98 -31.45 -17.35
CA ALA A 203 15.04 -32.83 -17.87
C ALA A 203 13.73 -33.60 -17.64
N LYS A 204 13.09 -33.44 -16.46
CA LYS A 204 11.80 -34.06 -16.16
C LYS A 204 10.68 -33.50 -17.03
N ILE A 205 10.62 -32.18 -17.22
CA ILE A 205 9.63 -31.53 -18.07
C ILE A 205 9.80 -31.97 -19.52
N ILE A 206 11.01 -31.95 -20.06
CA ILE A 206 11.29 -32.40 -21.43
C ILE A 206 10.86 -33.87 -21.61
N SER A 207 11.10 -34.75 -20.63
CA SER A 207 10.68 -36.15 -20.70
C SER A 207 9.17 -36.31 -20.77
N SER A 208 8.41 -35.48 -20.04
CA SER A 208 6.95 -35.44 -20.09
C SER A 208 6.40 -35.00 -21.45
N PHE A 209 7.09 -34.11 -22.12
CA PHE A 209 6.74 -33.68 -23.49
C PHE A 209 7.02 -34.77 -24.54
N ALA A 210 7.96 -35.66 -24.28
CA ALA A 210 8.29 -36.76 -25.19
C ALA A 210 7.12 -37.74 -25.35
N GLU A 211 6.22 -37.81 -24.39
CA GLU A 211 4.99 -38.66 -24.42
C GLU A 211 3.88 -38.08 -25.34
N ARG A 212 4.14 -37.00 -26.05
CA ARG A 212 3.19 -36.25 -26.92
C ARG A 212 1.92 -35.75 -26.22
N LYS A 213 1.86 -35.76 -24.90
CA LYS A 213 0.68 -35.32 -24.14
C LYS A 213 0.49 -33.78 -24.24
N TYR A 214 1.57 -33.02 -24.45
CA TYR A 214 1.57 -31.53 -24.47
C TYR A 214 2.13 -31.00 -25.82
N ALA A 215 1.74 -31.59 -26.93
CA ALA A 215 2.27 -31.27 -28.27
C ALA A 215 2.06 -29.79 -28.65
N ASP A 216 0.99 -29.17 -28.19
CA ASP A 216 0.64 -27.79 -28.49
C ASP A 216 1.56 -26.77 -27.78
N PHE A 217 2.32 -27.22 -26.78
CA PHE A 217 3.31 -26.42 -26.04
C PHE A 217 4.76 -26.79 -26.37
N ALA A 218 4.99 -27.59 -27.42
CA ALA A 218 6.31 -28.10 -27.78
C ALA A 218 7.35 -26.98 -28.05
N GLU A 219 6.90 -25.77 -28.36
CA GLU A 219 7.74 -24.59 -28.52
C GLU A 219 8.58 -24.33 -27.24
N LEU A 220 8.02 -24.53 -26.04
CA LEU A 220 8.69 -24.33 -24.75
C LEU A 220 10.04 -25.08 -24.66
N VAL A 221 10.08 -26.31 -25.14
CA VAL A 221 11.25 -27.20 -25.02
C VAL A 221 12.13 -27.22 -26.26
N ASN A 222 11.60 -26.82 -27.42
CA ASN A 222 12.31 -26.87 -28.70
C ASN A 222 12.96 -25.51 -29.08
N GLU A 223 12.37 -24.39 -28.66
CA GLU A 223 12.92 -23.08 -28.95
C GLU A 223 14.19 -22.83 -28.15
N LYS A 224 15.20 -22.26 -28.77
CA LYS A 224 16.48 -21.97 -28.13
C LYS A 224 16.66 -20.47 -27.97
N VAL A 225 17.04 -20.09 -26.75
CA VAL A 225 17.37 -18.71 -26.38
C VAL A 225 18.82 -18.69 -25.88
N PRO A 226 19.80 -18.66 -26.80
CA PRO A 226 21.23 -18.83 -26.47
C PRO A 226 21.77 -17.64 -25.67
N THR A 227 22.71 -17.93 -24.77
CA THR A 227 23.58 -16.95 -24.10
C THR A 227 25.04 -17.12 -24.48
N GLU A 228 25.93 -16.22 -24.10
CA GLU A 228 27.37 -16.37 -24.34
C GLU A 228 27.93 -17.67 -23.74
N LYS A 229 27.45 -18.08 -22.55
CA LYS A 229 27.90 -19.27 -21.83
C LYS A 229 27.14 -20.55 -22.25
N ASN A 230 25.89 -20.46 -22.66
CA ASN A 230 25.05 -21.61 -23.01
C ASN A 230 24.38 -21.41 -24.39
N LYS A 231 24.98 -22.00 -25.42
CA LYS A 231 24.49 -21.93 -26.82
C LYS A 231 23.20 -22.76 -27.02
N GLU A 232 22.98 -23.75 -26.19
CA GLU A 232 21.87 -24.72 -26.28
C GLU A 232 20.73 -24.42 -25.31
N ARG A 233 20.74 -23.27 -24.63
CA ARG A 233 19.72 -22.89 -23.66
C ARG A 233 18.34 -22.88 -24.28
N THR A 234 17.43 -23.67 -23.74
CA THR A 234 16.01 -23.73 -24.15
C THR A 234 15.22 -22.53 -23.66
N LEU A 235 14.06 -22.26 -24.26
CA LEU A 235 13.11 -21.29 -23.76
C LEU A 235 12.63 -21.67 -22.34
N LEU A 236 12.41 -22.98 -22.11
CA LEU A 236 12.09 -23.51 -20.79
C LEU A 236 13.17 -23.18 -19.76
N MET A 237 14.45 -23.44 -20.08
CA MET A 237 15.56 -23.13 -19.16
C MET A 237 15.62 -21.63 -18.83
N LYS A 238 15.39 -20.76 -19.82
CA LYS A 238 15.31 -19.33 -19.59
C LYS A 238 14.25 -18.99 -18.54
N HIS A 239 13.02 -19.46 -18.75
CA HIS A 239 11.92 -19.15 -17.82
C HIS A 239 12.08 -19.81 -16.45
N LEU A 240 12.69 -20.99 -16.36
CA LEU A 240 13.03 -21.60 -15.07
C LEU A 240 14.07 -20.76 -14.30
N GLN A 241 15.10 -20.27 -14.99
CA GLN A 241 16.09 -19.37 -14.39
C GLN A 241 15.44 -18.07 -13.95
N ASP A 242 14.62 -17.43 -14.80
CA ASP A 242 13.91 -16.20 -14.49
C ASP A 242 12.95 -16.40 -13.29
N TYR A 243 12.20 -17.50 -13.28
CA TYR A 243 11.27 -17.84 -12.18
C TYR A 243 11.98 -17.96 -10.84
N THR A 244 13.03 -18.77 -10.78
CA THR A 244 13.73 -19.01 -9.53
C THR A 244 14.55 -17.78 -9.09
N ALA A 245 15.11 -17.02 -10.03
CA ALA A 245 15.81 -15.79 -9.75
C ALA A 245 14.85 -14.71 -9.22
N LYS A 246 13.81 -14.39 -9.96
CA LYS A 246 12.83 -13.36 -9.60
C LYS A 246 12.15 -13.63 -8.26
N ASN A 247 11.83 -14.89 -7.96
CA ASN A 247 11.22 -15.27 -6.71
C ASN A 247 12.19 -15.31 -5.50
N ASN A 248 13.49 -15.22 -5.71
CA ASN A 248 14.47 -15.13 -4.63
C ASN A 248 14.83 -13.68 -4.26
N PHE A 249 14.29 -12.69 -4.94
CA PHE A 249 14.65 -11.30 -4.74
C PHE A 249 13.58 -10.51 -4.00
N ASP A 250 13.64 -10.53 -2.66
CA ASP A 250 13.32 -9.36 -1.89
C ASP A 250 14.57 -8.48 -1.88
N TYR A 251 14.42 -7.23 -2.26
CA TYR A 251 15.53 -6.29 -2.28
C TYR A 251 15.57 -5.52 -0.97
N PHE A 252 16.75 -5.48 -0.38
CA PHE A 252 17.04 -4.53 0.69
C PHE A 252 17.99 -3.48 0.14
N ILE A 253 17.64 -2.23 0.27
CA ILE A 253 18.51 -1.11 -0.08
C ILE A 253 18.88 -0.39 1.20
N HIS A 254 20.19 -0.31 1.50
CA HIS A 254 20.65 0.38 2.70
C HIS A 254 20.48 1.90 2.58
N LYS A 255 19.94 2.54 3.61
CA LYS A 255 19.70 3.99 3.62
C LYS A 255 20.99 4.82 3.53
N ASP A 256 22.10 4.33 4.14
CA ASP A 256 23.45 4.94 4.12
C ASP A 256 24.53 3.85 4.21
N LEU A 257 24.70 3.04 3.16
CA LEU A 257 25.69 1.95 3.14
C LEU A 257 27.11 2.48 3.29
N GLY A 258 27.43 3.56 2.56
CA GLY A 258 28.76 4.14 2.57
C GLY A 258 29.18 4.61 3.96
N GLY A 259 28.30 5.34 4.66
CA GLY A 259 28.53 5.78 6.04
C GLY A 259 28.66 4.62 7.02
N PHE A 260 27.79 3.61 6.87
CA PHE A 260 27.85 2.40 7.69
C PHE A 260 29.20 1.67 7.54
N LEU A 261 29.56 1.28 6.32
CA LEU A 261 30.80 0.51 6.08
C LEU A 261 32.06 1.28 6.46
N ARG A 262 32.09 2.61 6.31
CA ARG A 262 33.23 3.43 6.75
C ARG A 262 33.40 3.39 8.26
N ARG A 263 32.30 3.50 9.02
CA ARG A 263 32.36 3.40 10.50
C ARG A 263 32.82 2.01 10.94
N GLU A 264 32.30 0.98 10.28
CA GLU A 264 32.67 -0.40 10.58
C GLU A 264 34.14 -0.71 10.20
N LEU A 265 34.65 -0.15 9.08
CA LEU A 265 36.05 -0.28 8.69
C LEU A 265 37.00 0.39 9.70
N ASP A 266 36.68 1.61 10.14
CA ASP A 266 37.46 2.31 11.16
C ASP A 266 37.46 1.54 12.49
N PHE A 267 36.33 0.94 12.85
CA PHE A 267 36.20 0.10 14.03
C PHE A 267 37.02 -1.19 13.89
N TYR A 268 36.90 -1.84 12.73
CA TYR A 268 37.66 -3.07 12.42
C TYR A 268 39.16 -2.83 12.50
N ILE A 269 39.67 -1.77 11.91
CA ILE A 269 41.09 -1.42 11.94
C ILE A 269 41.55 -1.23 13.38
N LYS A 270 40.81 -0.51 14.22
CA LYS A 270 41.17 -0.21 15.60
C LYS A 270 41.20 -1.44 16.53
N ASN A 271 40.34 -2.42 16.24
CA ASN A 271 40.13 -3.53 17.17
C ASN A 271 40.73 -4.88 16.67
N GLU A 272 40.97 -5.03 15.36
CA GLU A 272 41.44 -6.29 14.79
C GLU A 272 42.72 -6.19 13.94
N VAL A 273 43.17 -5.00 13.65
CA VAL A 273 44.37 -4.78 12.86
C VAL A 273 45.46 -4.08 13.71
N MET A 274 45.05 -3.13 14.53
CA MET A 274 45.97 -2.25 15.29
C MET A 274 45.89 -2.55 16.76
N PHE A 275 46.67 -3.53 17.22
CA PHE A 275 46.81 -3.82 18.64
C PHE A 275 47.97 -2.98 19.21
N LEU A 276 47.70 -2.18 20.25
CA LEU A 276 48.67 -1.32 20.87
C LEU A 276 49.82 -2.12 21.53
N ASP A 277 49.53 -3.33 22.00
CA ASP A 277 50.48 -4.21 22.65
C ASP A 277 51.50 -4.87 21.69
N ASP A 278 51.15 -4.92 20.37
CA ASP A 278 51.99 -5.47 19.30
C ASP A 278 52.88 -4.43 18.63
N LEU A 279 52.73 -3.15 18.99
CA LEU A 279 53.51 -2.05 18.40
C LEU A 279 54.89 -1.96 19.02
N ASP A 280 55.88 -2.55 18.37
CA ASP A 280 57.28 -2.32 18.72
C ASP A 280 57.91 -1.22 17.86
N ALA A 281 58.98 -0.61 18.35
CA ALA A 281 59.62 0.54 17.69
C ALA A 281 60.28 0.16 16.34
N THR A 282 60.51 -1.13 16.10
CA THR A 282 61.19 -1.63 14.88
C THR A 282 60.23 -1.85 13.71
N HIS A 283 58.96 -2.25 13.99
CA HIS A 283 57.98 -2.62 12.98
C HIS A 283 56.82 -1.65 12.84
N ILE A 284 56.78 -0.58 13.63
CA ILE A 284 55.67 0.40 13.64
C ILE A 284 55.36 1.00 12.26
N MET A 285 56.39 1.24 11.47
CA MET A 285 56.22 1.81 10.13
C MET A 285 55.58 0.83 9.13
N GLU A 286 55.86 -0.45 9.27
CA GLU A 286 55.28 -1.55 8.49
C GLU A 286 53.80 -1.73 8.83
N HIS A 287 53.47 -1.76 10.12
CA HIS A 287 52.07 -1.80 10.57
C HIS A 287 51.25 -0.59 10.13
N LEU A 288 51.86 0.61 10.24
CA LEU A 288 51.18 1.82 9.73
C LEU A 288 50.97 1.80 8.22
N ALA A 289 51.89 1.22 7.45
CA ALA A 289 51.74 1.04 6.00
C ALA A 289 50.61 0.09 5.66
N GLN A 290 50.49 -1.02 6.40
CA GLN A 290 49.39 -1.99 6.28
C GLN A 290 48.05 -1.36 6.61
N VAL A 291 47.92 -0.68 7.76
CA VAL A 291 46.70 0.02 8.17
C VAL A 291 46.29 1.05 7.09
N LYS A 292 47.26 1.79 6.57
CA LYS A 292 46.96 2.77 5.51
C LYS A 292 46.51 2.11 4.22
N ALA A 293 47.09 0.99 3.83
CA ALA A 293 46.70 0.23 2.66
C ALA A 293 45.29 -0.34 2.83
N ILE A 294 44.97 -0.96 3.98
CA ILE A 294 43.63 -1.48 4.28
C ILE A 294 42.60 -0.36 4.21
N LYS A 295 42.87 0.80 4.86
CA LYS A 295 41.97 1.93 4.89
C LYS A 295 41.71 2.50 3.50
N LEU A 296 42.77 2.82 2.74
CA LEU A 296 42.62 3.48 1.43
C LEU A 296 41.96 2.58 0.39
N VAL A 297 42.34 1.30 0.34
CA VAL A 297 41.78 0.35 -0.61
C VAL A 297 40.34 -0.01 -0.18
N GLY A 298 40.09 -0.22 1.11
CA GLY A 298 38.75 -0.44 1.64
C GLY A 298 37.80 0.72 1.35
N GLU A 299 38.27 1.96 1.50
CA GLU A 299 37.46 3.15 1.18
C GLU A 299 37.10 3.26 -0.31
N LYS A 300 37.99 2.85 -1.23
CA LYS A 300 37.67 2.81 -2.66
C LYS A 300 36.58 1.81 -2.95
N ILE A 301 36.65 0.62 -2.37
CA ILE A 301 35.61 -0.42 -2.52
C ILE A 301 34.29 0.08 -1.93
N ILE A 302 34.30 0.63 -0.71
CA ILE A 302 33.12 1.17 -0.06
C ILE A 302 32.48 2.30 -0.89
N THR A 303 33.30 3.17 -1.49
CA THR A 303 32.80 4.25 -2.35
C THR A 303 32.08 3.72 -3.58
N PHE A 304 32.59 2.65 -4.20
CA PHE A 304 31.96 2.02 -5.34
C PHE A 304 30.64 1.31 -4.94
N LEU A 305 30.66 0.55 -3.82
CA LEU A 305 29.45 -0.09 -3.30
C LEU A 305 28.38 0.94 -2.90
N ALA A 306 28.80 2.04 -2.28
CA ALA A 306 27.90 3.13 -1.94
C ALA A 306 27.25 3.77 -3.18
N GLN A 307 28.01 3.92 -4.28
CA GLN A 307 27.44 4.42 -5.55
C GLN A 307 26.33 3.51 -6.07
N LEU A 308 26.55 2.19 -6.05
CA LEU A 308 25.55 1.22 -6.46
C LEU A 308 24.29 1.31 -5.61
N GLU A 309 24.45 1.38 -4.31
CA GLU A 309 23.35 1.43 -3.35
C GLU A 309 22.58 2.75 -3.42
N ASP A 310 23.27 3.87 -3.47
CA ASP A 310 22.66 5.20 -3.61
C ASP A 310 21.91 5.34 -4.94
N PHE A 311 22.41 4.71 -6.01
CA PHE A 311 21.73 4.68 -7.28
C PHE A 311 20.42 3.86 -7.19
N GLN A 312 20.44 2.68 -6.60
CA GLN A 312 19.24 1.88 -6.37
C GLN A 312 18.23 2.62 -5.49
N LYS A 313 18.71 3.27 -4.41
CA LYS A 313 17.88 4.11 -3.54
C LYS A 313 17.21 5.24 -4.31
N LYS A 314 17.95 5.93 -5.18
CA LYS A 314 17.40 6.97 -6.06
C LYS A 314 16.30 6.44 -6.98
N LEU A 315 16.47 5.24 -7.55
CA LEU A 315 15.44 4.60 -8.38
C LEU A 315 14.22 4.21 -7.58
N TRP A 316 14.41 3.75 -6.35
CA TRP A 316 13.31 3.39 -5.44
C TRP A 316 12.49 4.61 -5.04
N LEU A 317 13.15 5.68 -4.62
CA LEU A 317 12.51 6.92 -4.17
C LEU A 317 11.98 7.79 -5.32
N LYS A 318 12.45 7.57 -6.56
CA LYS A 318 11.86 8.23 -7.73
C LYS A 318 10.36 7.97 -7.78
N LYS A 319 9.53 9.00 -7.77
CA LYS A 319 8.10 8.87 -7.97
C LYS A 319 7.80 8.20 -9.32
N LYS A 320 6.77 7.38 -9.37
CA LYS A 320 6.49 6.52 -10.52
C LYS A 320 5.55 7.19 -11.52
N PHE A 321 5.74 6.88 -12.80
CA PHE A 321 4.83 7.33 -13.83
C PHE A 321 3.47 6.64 -13.72
N VAL A 322 2.43 7.38 -14.07
CA VAL A 322 1.10 6.81 -14.33
C VAL A 322 1.13 6.19 -15.72
N VAL A 323 1.01 4.87 -15.79
CA VAL A 323 1.02 4.10 -17.05
C VAL A 323 -0.36 3.56 -17.46
N GLY A 324 -1.38 4.06 -16.84
CA GLY A 324 -2.78 3.81 -17.15
C GLY A 324 -3.65 4.61 -16.21
N CYS A 325 -4.64 5.31 -16.78
CA CYS A 325 -5.62 6.08 -16.05
C CYS A 325 -6.96 5.95 -16.75
N ASP A 326 -7.94 5.36 -16.06
CA ASP A 326 -9.29 5.18 -16.59
C ASP A 326 -10.35 5.46 -15.53
N TYR A 327 -11.60 5.57 -15.96
CA TYR A 327 -12.73 5.91 -15.12
C TYR A 327 -13.83 4.86 -15.23
N CYS A 328 -14.43 4.55 -14.09
CA CYS A 328 -15.66 3.77 -13.99
C CYS A 328 -16.77 4.69 -13.51
N ILE A 329 -17.80 4.89 -14.34
CA ILE A 329 -18.84 5.89 -14.13
C ILE A 329 -20.21 5.26 -14.35
N THR A 330 -21.16 5.52 -13.45
CA THR A 330 -22.55 5.08 -13.62
C THR A 330 -23.26 5.90 -14.70
N LEU A 331 -24.15 5.25 -15.46
CA LEU A 331 -24.82 5.87 -16.63
C LEU A 331 -25.62 7.12 -16.31
N ASP A 332 -26.16 7.24 -15.09
CA ASP A 332 -26.88 8.43 -14.64
C ASP A 332 -26.03 9.70 -14.62
N ARG A 333 -24.69 9.57 -14.64
CA ARG A 333 -23.72 10.68 -14.69
C ARG A 333 -23.18 10.97 -16.08
N ILE A 334 -23.55 10.16 -17.09
CA ILE A 334 -23.02 10.28 -18.43
C ILE A 334 -23.97 11.08 -19.30
N PRO A 335 -23.49 12.10 -20.04
CA PRO A 335 -24.33 12.85 -21.00
C PRO A 335 -24.95 11.91 -22.03
N ARG A 336 -26.29 12.06 -22.29
CA ARG A 336 -27.01 11.24 -23.26
C ARG A 336 -26.45 11.35 -24.68
N THR A 337 -25.75 12.44 -24.99
CA THR A 337 -25.09 12.63 -26.29
C THR A 337 -24.01 11.56 -26.57
N LEU A 338 -23.51 10.87 -25.54
CA LEU A 338 -22.54 9.80 -25.68
C LEU A 338 -23.16 8.40 -25.76
N TYR A 339 -24.48 8.26 -25.55
CA TYR A 339 -25.18 6.97 -25.57
C TYR A 339 -25.03 6.21 -26.89
N PRO A 340 -25.09 6.87 -28.08
CA PRO A 340 -24.87 6.16 -29.34
C PRO A 340 -23.49 5.49 -29.45
N GLU A 341 -22.44 6.11 -28.91
CA GLU A 341 -21.09 5.52 -28.89
C GLU A 341 -21.00 4.36 -27.89
N ILE A 342 -21.74 4.44 -26.76
CA ILE A 342 -21.84 3.36 -25.77
C ILE A 342 -22.57 2.15 -26.33
N ILE A 343 -23.70 2.36 -26.98
CA ILE A 343 -24.51 1.31 -27.62
C ILE A 343 -23.71 0.55 -28.68
N ALA A 344 -22.89 1.27 -29.43
CA ALA A 344 -22.04 0.69 -30.48
C ALA A 344 -20.85 -0.10 -29.95
N ASN A 345 -20.58 -0.07 -28.64
CA ASN A 345 -19.40 -0.69 -28.06
C ASN A 345 -19.72 -2.10 -27.55
N ASP A 346 -19.36 -3.12 -28.33
CA ASP A 346 -19.59 -4.52 -28.01
C ASP A 346 -18.74 -5.01 -26.82
N GLU A 347 -17.54 -4.49 -26.63
CA GLU A 347 -16.67 -4.93 -25.53
C GLU A 347 -17.25 -4.47 -24.18
N GLN A 348 -17.76 -3.25 -24.09
CA GLN A 348 -18.45 -2.78 -22.89
C GLN A 348 -19.74 -3.58 -22.64
N ARG A 349 -20.48 -3.91 -23.67
CA ARG A 349 -21.68 -4.76 -23.53
C ARG A 349 -21.35 -6.15 -23.00
N LYS A 350 -20.33 -6.81 -23.54
CA LYS A 350 -19.84 -8.10 -23.06
C LYS A 350 -19.39 -8.05 -21.60
N GLU A 351 -18.71 -6.97 -21.20
CA GLU A 351 -18.29 -6.80 -19.82
C GLU A 351 -19.50 -6.64 -18.89
N TRP A 352 -20.53 -5.93 -19.29
CA TRP A 352 -21.77 -5.82 -18.53
C TRP A 352 -22.51 -7.15 -18.42
N VAL A 353 -22.52 -7.97 -19.48
CA VAL A 353 -23.05 -9.35 -19.41
C VAL A 353 -22.26 -10.16 -18.39
N ARG A 354 -20.92 -10.11 -18.46
CA ARG A 354 -20.03 -10.86 -17.55
C ARG A 354 -20.18 -10.43 -16.10
N LEU A 355 -20.19 -9.12 -15.81
CA LEU A 355 -20.22 -8.61 -14.44
C LEU A 355 -21.62 -8.56 -13.84
N PHE A 356 -22.64 -8.24 -14.62
CA PHE A 356 -23.96 -7.85 -14.14
C PHE A 356 -25.10 -8.70 -14.69
N ALA A 357 -24.83 -9.68 -15.54
CA ALA A 357 -25.81 -10.53 -16.18
C ALA A 357 -26.98 -9.71 -16.79
N ILE A 358 -26.64 -8.68 -17.58
CA ILE A 358 -27.66 -7.80 -18.18
C ILE A 358 -28.50 -8.51 -19.22
N ASP A 359 -27.99 -9.57 -19.86
CA ASP A 359 -28.69 -10.44 -20.81
C ASP A 359 -29.91 -11.16 -20.19
N GLU A 360 -29.99 -11.24 -18.87
CA GLU A 360 -31.14 -11.79 -18.15
C GLU A 360 -32.22 -10.75 -17.82
N ILE A 361 -32.03 -9.49 -18.16
CA ILE A 361 -33.02 -8.44 -17.93
C ILE A 361 -34.16 -8.61 -18.93
N LYS A 362 -35.34 -8.98 -18.43
CA LYS A 362 -36.55 -9.09 -19.20
C LYS A 362 -37.29 -7.78 -19.15
N GLY A 363 -37.73 -7.29 -20.33
CA GLY A 363 -38.59 -6.12 -20.43
C GLY A 363 -39.97 -6.37 -19.84
N ASP A 364 -40.61 -5.31 -19.39
CA ASP A 364 -42.00 -5.28 -18.99
C ASP A 364 -42.75 -4.11 -19.68
N MET A 365 -43.93 -3.76 -19.21
CA MET A 365 -44.71 -2.65 -19.81
C MET A 365 -44.08 -1.27 -19.62
N MET A 366 -43.09 -1.12 -18.71
CA MET A 366 -42.47 0.18 -18.36
C MET A 366 -40.97 0.19 -18.61
N THR A 367 -40.28 -0.95 -18.56
CA THR A 367 -38.84 -1.09 -18.70
C THR A 367 -38.50 -1.94 -19.93
N GLU A 368 -37.41 -1.57 -20.59
CA GLU A 368 -36.94 -2.31 -21.77
C GLU A 368 -36.01 -3.44 -21.38
N GLY A 369 -36.16 -4.58 -22.03
CA GLY A 369 -35.33 -5.77 -21.86
C GLY A 369 -34.02 -5.68 -22.64
N TYR A 370 -33.13 -6.61 -22.37
CA TYR A 370 -31.88 -6.75 -23.10
C TYR A 370 -32.12 -6.99 -24.60
N SER A 371 -31.32 -6.37 -25.43
CA SER A 371 -31.30 -6.54 -26.90
C SER A 371 -29.88 -6.38 -27.45
N GLU A 372 -29.64 -6.90 -28.64
CA GLU A 372 -28.38 -6.70 -29.38
C GLU A 372 -28.68 -6.04 -30.75
N PRO A 373 -28.23 -4.80 -30.95
CA PRO A 373 -27.60 -3.89 -29.99
C PRO A 373 -28.57 -3.45 -28.87
N LEU A 374 -28.01 -2.87 -27.80
CA LEU A 374 -28.78 -2.22 -26.73
C LEU A 374 -29.52 -0.99 -27.30
N THR A 375 -30.54 -0.52 -26.60
CA THR A 375 -31.26 0.70 -26.95
C THR A 375 -30.94 1.82 -25.97
N GLU A 376 -31.18 3.09 -26.37
CA GLU A 376 -31.06 4.23 -25.45
C GLU A 376 -31.96 4.07 -24.23
N LYS A 377 -33.18 3.58 -24.46
CA LYS A 377 -34.14 3.33 -23.39
C LYS A 377 -33.64 2.31 -22.36
N PHE A 378 -32.98 1.24 -22.82
CA PHE A 378 -32.35 0.26 -21.92
C PHE A 378 -31.30 0.91 -21.02
N LEU A 379 -30.46 1.80 -21.56
CA LEU A 379 -29.48 2.54 -20.79
C LEU A 379 -30.15 3.48 -19.77
N GLU A 380 -31.20 4.17 -20.14
CA GLU A 380 -31.98 5.03 -19.24
C GLU A 380 -32.65 4.24 -18.09
N ASP A 381 -33.15 3.06 -18.38
CA ASP A 381 -33.82 2.20 -17.40
C ASP A 381 -32.81 1.50 -16.43
N ASN A 382 -31.51 1.52 -16.78
CA ASN A 382 -30.42 0.91 -15.98
C ASN A 382 -29.34 1.94 -15.59
N PRO A 383 -29.68 2.99 -14.83
CA PRO A 383 -28.82 4.14 -14.56
C PRO A 383 -27.57 3.81 -13.76
N PHE A 384 -27.51 2.68 -13.06
CA PHE A 384 -26.37 2.27 -12.23
C PHE A 384 -25.43 1.28 -12.94
N LEU A 385 -25.63 0.99 -14.22
CA LEU A 385 -24.62 0.28 -15.00
C LEU A 385 -23.32 1.11 -15.00
N VAL A 386 -22.21 0.43 -14.74
CA VAL A 386 -20.90 1.05 -14.63
C VAL A 386 -20.21 0.97 -15.98
N LEU A 387 -20.01 2.11 -16.63
CA LEU A 387 -19.18 2.22 -17.82
C LEU A 387 -17.70 2.28 -17.44
N ASP A 388 -16.85 1.52 -18.12
CA ASP A 388 -15.41 1.57 -17.97
C ASP A 388 -14.75 2.15 -19.24
N THR A 389 -14.06 3.29 -19.06
CA THR A 389 -13.46 4.01 -20.21
C THR A 389 -12.34 3.23 -20.91
N LYS A 390 -11.78 2.20 -20.30
CA LYS A 390 -10.75 1.35 -20.94
C LYS A 390 -11.23 0.66 -22.22
N PHE A 391 -12.55 0.47 -22.38
CA PHE A 391 -13.14 -0.15 -23.57
C PHE A 391 -13.37 0.85 -24.71
N PHE A 392 -13.12 2.13 -24.47
CA PHE A 392 -13.40 3.20 -25.41
C PHE A 392 -12.13 3.86 -25.94
N SER A 393 -12.27 4.59 -27.03
CA SER A 393 -11.19 5.38 -27.58
C SER A 393 -10.78 6.53 -26.65
N ALA A 394 -9.56 7.02 -26.80
CA ALA A 394 -9.10 8.21 -26.07
C ALA A 394 -10.02 9.42 -26.34
N GLU A 395 -10.56 9.56 -27.57
CA GLU A 395 -11.47 10.64 -27.92
C GLU A 395 -12.78 10.59 -27.13
N PHE A 396 -13.37 9.41 -26.97
CA PHE A 396 -14.57 9.21 -26.14
C PHE A 396 -14.27 9.59 -24.69
N LYS A 397 -13.16 9.07 -24.13
CA LYS A 397 -12.73 9.38 -22.76
C LYS A 397 -12.53 10.87 -22.56
N HIS A 398 -11.90 11.57 -23.52
CA HIS A 398 -11.72 13.02 -23.47
C HIS A 398 -13.04 13.79 -23.49
N LYS A 399 -14.00 13.36 -24.31
CA LYS A 399 -15.35 13.96 -24.33
C LYS A 399 -16.07 13.75 -22.99
N LEU A 400 -15.99 12.54 -22.44
CA LEU A 400 -16.65 12.20 -21.18
C LEU A 400 -16.07 12.98 -20.01
N VAL A 401 -14.74 12.94 -19.82
CA VAL A 401 -14.07 13.67 -18.73
C VAL A 401 -14.20 15.18 -18.91
N GLY A 402 -14.13 15.67 -20.16
CA GLY A 402 -14.34 17.09 -20.48
C GLY A 402 -15.77 17.60 -20.24
N SER A 403 -16.75 16.70 -20.03
CA SER A 403 -18.11 17.06 -19.66
C SER A 403 -18.32 17.20 -18.15
N MET A 404 -17.35 16.78 -17.34
CA MET A 404 -17.39 16.92 -15.88
C MET A 404 -16.97 18.34 -15.48
N GLU A 405 -17.71 18.95 -14.56
CA GLU A 405 -17.42 20.32 -14.12
C GLU A 405 -16.31 20.39 -13.07
N LYS A 406 -16.22 19.33 -12.25
CA LYS A 406 -15.24 19.20 -11.17
C LYS A 406 -14.75 17.76 -11.07
N VAL A 407 -13.82 17.40 -11.93
CA VAL A 407 -13.38 16.00 -12.13
C VAL A 407 -13.05 15.30 -10.84
N ASP A 408 -12.20 15.86 -9.99
CA ASP A 408 -11.76 15.20 -8.74
C ASP A 408 -12.84 15.27 -7.63
N GLU A 409 -13.71 16.28 -7.63
CA GLU A 409 -14.83 16.32 -6.68
C GLU A 409 -15.91 15.30 -7.04
N GLU A 410 -16.18 15.12 -8.32
CA GLU A 410 -17.15 14.17 -8.83
C GLU A 410 -16.68 12.72 -8.71
N CYS A 411 -15.37 12.48 -8.68
CA CYS A 411 -14.83 11.16 -8.39
C CYS A 411 -14.99 10.82 -6.90
N ASN A 412 -15.73 9.76 -6.62
CA ASN A 412 -15.99 9.27 -5.27
C ASN A 412 -14.92 8.27 -4.79
N GLY A 413 -14.17 7.66 -5.71
CA GLY A 413 -13.13 6.69 -5.42
C GLY A 413 -11.90 6.82 -6.29
N LEU A 414 -10.78 6.35 -5.75
CA LEU A 414 -9.51 6.18 -6.46
C LEU A 414 -8.98 4.78 -6.16
N LEU A 415 -8.82 3.97 -7.21
CA LEU A 415 -8.20 2.65 -7.13
C LEU A 415 -6.81 2.72 -7.77
N ILE A 416 -5.80 2.15 -7.11
CA ILE A 416 -4.41 2.24 -7.55
C ILE A 416 -3.84 0.83 -7.66
N ASN A 417 -3.47 0.45 -8.88
CA ASN A 417 -2.73 -0.78 -9.11
C ASN A 417 -1.23 -0.49 -9.08
N SER A 418 -0.64 -0.67 -7.92
CA SER A 418 0.77 -0.40 -7.66
C SER A 418 1.24 -1.05 -6.36
N GLU A 419 2.54 -1.15 -6.21
CA GLU A 419 3.17 -1.30 -4.91
C GLU A 419 2.80 -0.08 -4.03
N ASN A 420 2.42 -0.34 -2.78
CA ASN A 420 1.79 0.68 -1.94
C ASN A 420 2.73 1.81 -1.49
N PHE A 421 4.01 1.54 -1.26
CA PHE A 421 4.99 2.59 -0.96
C PHE A 421 5.08 3.59 -2.13
N GLN A 422 5.13 3.08 -3.38
CA GLN A 422 5.19 3.91 -4.58
C GLN A 422 3.91 4.73 -4.78
N ALA A 423 2.75 4.11 -4.49
CA ALA A 423 1.47 4.82 -4.53
C ALA A 423 1.43 5.95 -3.50
N LEU A 424 1.84 5.67 -2.26
CA LEU A 424 1.91 6.67 -1.20
C LEU A 424 2.88 7.81 -1.54
N GLU A 425 4.07 7.52 -2.09
CA GLU A 425 5.01 8.57 -2.53
C GLU A 425 4.41 9.50 -3.60
N LEU A 426 3.71 8.96 -4.59
CA LEU A 426 3.10 9.77 -5.65
C LEU A 426 1.96 10.65 -5.15
N LEU A 427 1.12 10.12 -4.28
CA LEU A 427 -0.09 10.79 -3.81
C LEU A 427 0.16 11.85 -2.72
N GLN A 428 1.36 11.90 -2.15
CA GLN A 428 1.67 12.68 -0.94
C GLN A 428 1.30 14.17 -1.07
N GLU A 429 1.63 14.80 -2.21
CA GLU A 429 1.36 16.22 -2.41
C GLU A 429 -0.14 16.55 -2.47
N LYS A 430 -0.94 15.61 -2.99
CA LYS A 430 -2.38 15.80 -3.18
C LYS A 430 -3.21 15.50 -1.93
N TYR A 431 -2.78 14.54 -1.10
CA TYR A 431 -3.59 14.04 0.01
C TYR A 431 -2.97 14.29 1.39
N ARG A 432 -1.92 15.10 1.50
CA ARG A 432 -1.32 15.49 2.78
C ARG A 432 -2.38 16.10 3.71
N GLU A 433 -2.52 15.54 4.93
CA GLU A 433 -3.44 15.98 5.99
C GLU A 433 -4.93 16.03 5.60
N THR A 434 -5.36 15.26 4.58
CA THR A 434 -6.75 15.21 4.14
C THR A 434 -7.49 13.96 4.58
N VAL A 435 -6.76 12.86 4.78
CA VAL A 435 -7.36 11.56 5.08
C VAL A 435 -7.88 11.54 6.51
N LYS A 436 -9.17 11.26 6.66
CA LYS A 436 -9.82 11.18 7.98
C LYS A 436 -9.64 9.82 8.64
N CYS A 437 -9.63 8.76 7.87
CA CYS A 437 -9.48 7.39 8.36
C CYS A 437 -8.57 6.60 7.42
N VAL A 438 -7.49 6.09 7.98
CA VAL A 438 -6.70 5.04 7.34
C VAL A 438 -7.11 3.73 7.99
N TYR A 439 -7.57 2.76 7.21
CA TYR A 439 -7.95 1.45 7.73
C TYR A 439 -7.33 0.36 6.86
N ILE A 440 -6.40 -0.40 7.41
CA ILE A 440 -5.62 -1.38 6.67
C ILE A 440 -5.69 -2.79 7.25
N ASP A 441 -5.48 -3.74 6.37
CA ASP A 441 -5.34 -5.16 6.68
C ASP A 441 -4.03 -5.69 6.07
N PRO A 442 -2.87 -5.42 6.72
CA PRO A 442 -1.58 -5.83 6.19
C PRO A 442 -1.39 -7.34 6.32
N PRO A 443 -0.40 -7.93 5.63
CA PRO A 443 -0.03 -9.33 5.84
C PRO A 443 0.29 -9.62 7.30
N TYR A 444 -0.27 -10.69 7.85
CA TYR A 444 -0.11 -11.05 9.27
C TYR A 444 1.19 -11.79 9.58
N ASN A 445 2.01 -12.01 8.57
CA ASN A 445 3.31 -12.67 8.71
C ASN A 445 3.22 -14.10 9.28
N THR A 446 2.14 -14.80 8.96
CA THR A 446 1.83 -16.15 9.50
C THR A 446 2.79 -17.24 9.04
N GLY A 447 3.67 -16.95 8.10
CA GLY A 447 4.55 -17.91 7.44
C GLY A 447 3.84 -18.89 6.51
N LYS A 448 2.53 -18.83 6.41
CA LYS A 448 1.75 -19.86 5.71
C LYS A 448 1.35 -19.55 4.28
N ASN A 449 1.39 -18.35 3.75
CA ASN A 449 0.97 -18.14 2.35
C ASN A 449 1.14 -16.73 1.78
N ASP A 450 1.42 -15.71 2.62
CA ASP A 450 1.23 -14.34 2.14
C ASP A 450 2.53 -13.57 1.94
N PHE A 451 3.61 -13.98 2.62
CA PHE A 451 4.90 -13.30 2.53
C PHE A 451 6.04 -14.30 2.64
N PHE A 452 6.85 -14.37 1.59
CA PHE A 452 8.10 -15.11 1.61
C PHE A 452 9.25 -14.10 1.72
N TYR A 453 10.13 -14.31 2.66
CA TYR A 453 11.31 -13.49 2.85
C TYR A 453 12.55 -14.25 2.40
N LYS A 454 13.45 -13.57 1.71
CA LYS A 454 14.73 -14.15 1.29
C LYS A 454 15.61 -14.48 2.49
N ASP A 455 15.54 -13.65 3.52
CA ASP A 455 16.31 -13.82 4.75
C ASP A 455 15.53 -14.62 5.81
N SER A 456 16.26 -15.08 6.83
CA SER A 456 15.68 -15.73 8.02
C SER A 456 15.13 -14.72 9.05
N PHE A 457 15.02 -13.41 8.67
CA PHE A 457 14.60 -12.32 9.56
C PHE A 457 13.16 -11.88 9.26
N GLN A 458 12.23 -12.81 9.26
CA GLN A 458 10.84 -12.60 8.93
C GLN A 458 10.21 -11.38 9.63
N HIS A 459 10.36 -11.28 10.96
CA HIS A 459 9.81 -10.15 11.74
C HIS A 459 10.52 -8.83 11.41
N SER A 460 11.84 -8.86 11.23
CA SER A 460 12.64 -7.68 10.88
C SER A 460 12.24 -7.10 9.52
N SER A 461 12.06 -7.96 8.52
CA SER A 461 11.64 -7.57 7.17
C SER A 461 10.22 -6.99 7.17
N TRP A 462 9.31 -7.60 7.92
CA TRP A 462 7.95 -7.09 8.12
C TRP A 462 7.95 -5.70 8.78
N LEU A 463 8.72 -5.54 9.87
CA LEU A 463 8.88 -4.25 10.56
C LEU A 463 9.44 -3.17 9.65
N THR A 464 10.46 -3.49 8.84
CA THR A 464 11.05 -2.56 7.87
C THR A 464 10.00 -2.12 6.84
N MET A 465 9.28 -3.07 6.26
CA MET A 465 8.20 -2.80 5.31
C MET A 465 7.13 -1.88 5.93
N MET A 466 6.65 -2.21 7.11
CA MET A 466 5.58 -1.46 7.76
C MET A 466 6.03 -0.07 8.22
N ASN A 467 7.24 0.05 8.76
CA ASN A 467 7.77 1.33 9.25
C ASN A 467 7.78 2.41 8.17
N GLU A 468 8.18 2.07 6.96
CA GLU A 468 8.27 3.03 5.86
C GLU A 468 6.89 3.53 5.45
N ARG A 469 5.93 2.61 5.33
CA ARG A 469 4.56 2.94 4.94
C ARG A 469 3.81 3.69 6.04
N LEU A 470 4.00 3.32 7.29
CA LEU A 470 3.41 4.02 8.44
C LEU A 470 3.97 5.44 8.58
N SER A 471 5.27 5.61 8.35
CA SER A 471 5.93 6.93 8.38
C SER A 471 5.36 7.86 7.30
N LEU A 472 5.16 7.35 6.07
CA LEU A 472 4.54 8.10 4.99
C LEU A 472 3.07 8.42 5.30
N VAL A 473 2.30 7.42 5.64
CA VAL A 473 0.84 7.57 5.81
C VAL A 473 0.46 8.48 6.96
N ARG A 474 1.33 8.63 7.98
CA ARG A 474 1.13 9.61 9.04
C ARG A 474 0.99 11.03 8.50
N SER A 475 1.68 11.37 7.40
CA SER A 475 1.58 12.68 6.75
C SER A 475 0.24 12.92 6.04
N TYR A 476 -0.47 11.85 5.66
CA TYR A 476 -1.79 11.92 5.01
C TYR A 476 -2.92 12.20 5.97
N ILE A 477 -2.77 11.72 7.20
CA ILE A 477 -3.85 11.76 8.19
C ILE A 477 -4.06 13.20 8.64
N SER A 478 -5.30 13.68 8.57
CA SER A 478 -5.71 14.99 9.06
C SER A 478 -5.54 15.08 10.58
N GLU A 479 -5.44 16.29 11.12
CA GLU A 479 -5.19 16.53 12.55
C GLU A 479 -6.12 15.76 13.48
N LYS A 480 -7.38 15.58 13.09
CA LYS A 480 -8.41 14.81 13.82
C LYS A 480 -8.69 13.45 13.19
N GLY A 481 -7.76 12.95 12.41
CA GLY A 481 -7.89 11.67 11.72
C GLY A 481 -7.38 10.51 12.55
N VAL A 482 -7.73 9.31 12.11
CA VAL A 482 -7.44 8.05 12.79
C VAL A 482 -6.75 7.06 11.87
N PHE A 483 -5.96 6.19 12.48
CA PHE A 483 -5.34 5.03 11.87
C PHE A 483 -5.85 3.77 12.53
N LEU A 484 -6.35 2.82 11.75
CA LEU A 484 -6.85 1.52 12.19
C LEU A 484 -6.09 0.42 11.44
N MET A 485 -5.61 -0.58 12.17
CA MET A 485 -4.88 -1.71 11.58
C MET A 485 -5.34 -3.03 12.17
N ASN A 486 -5.77 -3.96 11.31
CA ASN A 486 -6.02 -5.33 11.74
C ASN A 486 -4.71 -6.06 11.96
N MET A 487 -4.68 -6.95 12.96
CA MET A 487 -3.54 -7.80 13.27
C MET A 487 -3.98 -9.05 14.01
N ASP A 488 -3.24 -10.13 13.86
CA ASP A 488 -3.41 -11.34 14.66
C ASP A 488 -2.28 -11.53 15.68
N GLU A 489 -2.21 -12.69 16.28
CA GLU A 489 -1.25 -13.03 17.33
C GLU A 489 0.21 -13.04 16.89
N HIS A 490 0.51 -13.09 15.59
CA HIS A 490 1.89 -13.25 15.09
C HIS A 490 2.73 -11.98 15.24
N GLU A 491 2.15 -10.82 14.91
CA GLU A 491 2.89 -9.55 14.90
C GLU A 491 2.29 -8.46 15.80
N ILE A 492 1.23 -8.75 16.57
CA ILE A 492 0.54 -7.73 17.37
C ILE A 492 1.47 -6.93 18.28
N SER A 493 2.40 -7.60 18.95
CA SER A 493 3.30 -6.96 19.92
C SER A 493 4.30 -6.02 19.25
N ASP A 494 4.86 -6.44 18.12
CA ASP A 494 5.81 -5.65 17.36
C ASP A 494 5.11 -4.50 16.62
N ALA A 495 3.90 -4.75 16.11
CA ALA A 495 3.04 -3.76 15.51
C ALA A 495 2.67 -2.63 16.46
N GLU A 496 2.26 -2.96 17.70
CA GLU A 496 1.91 -1.98 18.74
C GLU A 496 3.09 -1.07 19.09
N LEU A 497 4.29 -1.66 19.24
CA LEU A 497 5.49 -0.89 19.50
C LEU A 497 5.86 0.01 18.32
N LEU A 498 5.81 -0.51 17.10
CA LEU A 498 6.11 0.24 15.88
C LEU A 498 5.14 1.41 15.68
N ILE A 499 3.84 1.18 15.82
CA ILE A 499 2.84 2.23 15.66
C ILE A 499 2.98 3.28 16.77
N SER A 500 3.28 2.87 17.99
CA SER A 500 3.56 3.80 19.10
C SER A 500 4.79 4.67 18.84
N ASP A 501 5.82 4.13 18.20
CA ASP A 501 7.01 4.89 17.80
C ASP A 501 6.66 5.92 16.70
N VAL A 502 5.91 5.52 15.70
CA VAL A 502 5.53 6.39 14.57
C VAL A 502 4.51 7.45 14.97
N PHE A 503 3.43 7.07 15.66
CA PHE A 503 2.30 7.98 15.97
C PHE A 503 2.45 8.70 17.30
N GLY A 504 3.25 8.18 18.20
CA GLY A 504 3.38 8.63 19.59
C GLY A 504 2.40 7.91 20.52
N LYS A 505 2.91 7.46 21.66
CA LYS A 505 2.15 6.67 22.65
C LYS A 505 0.91 7.41 23.20
N ASP A 506 0.95 8.72 23.29
CA ASP A 506 -0.17 9.54 23.79
C ASP A 506 -1.36 9.59 22.80
N ASN A 507 -1.16 9.14 21.58
CA ASN A 507 -2.18 9.10 20.53
C ASN A 507 -2.84 7.72 20.40
N ASP A 508 -2.52 6.77 21.27
CA ASP A 508 -3.17 5.47 21.35
C ASP A 508 -4.64 5.63 21.82
N LEU A 509 -5.58 5.17 21.00
CA LEU A 509 -7.01 5.17 21.29
C LEU A 509 -7.47 3.86 21.95
N GLY A 510 -6.60 2.87 21.99
CA GLY A 510 -6.84 1.53 22.51
C GLY A 510 -6.95 0.45 21.43
N THR A 511 -6.96 -0.79 21.89
CA THR A 511 -7.04 -1.98 21.05
C THR A 511 -8.43 -2.59 21.11
N ILE A 512 -9.01 -2.89 19.93
CA ILE A 512 -10.27 -3.62 19.82
C ILE A 512 -9.94 -5.09 19.58
N VAL A 513 -10.46 -5.97 20.45
CA VAL A 513 -10.38 -7.42 20.27
C VAL A 513 -11.62 -7.86 19.48
N TRP A 514 -11.39 -8.38 18.29
CA TRP A 514 -12.44 -8.88 17.42
C TRP A 514 -12.62 -10.39 17.60
N ASP A 515 -13.68 -10.79 18.30
CA ASP A 515 -14.06 -12.18 18.50
C ASP A 515 -14.69 -12.76 17.22
N LYS A 516 -13.93 -13.57 16.49
CA LYS A 516 -14.37 -14.23 15.26
C LYS A 516 -15.20 -15.48 15.49
N ARG A 517 -15.19 -16.03 16.70
CA ARG A 517 -15.86 -17.28 17.08
C ARG A 517 -15.47 -18.49 16.24
N ASN A 518 -14.28 -18.47 15.65
CA ASN A 518 -13.73 -19.59 14.88
C ASN A 518 -12.83 -20.44 15.78
N PRO A 519 -13.25 -21.62 16.23
CA PRO A 519 -12.38 -22.50 16.99
C PRO A 519 -11.27 -23.04 16.07
N LYS A 520 -10.00 -22.74 16.39
CA LYS A 520 -8.84 -23.40 15.77
C LYS A 520 -8.67 -24.76 16.47
N GLY A 521 -9.08 -25.87 15.80
CA GLY A 521 -9.09 -27.22 16.37
C GLY A 521 -7.73 -27.84 16.67
N ASP A 522 -6.64 -27.39 16.04
CA ASP A 522 -5.33 -28.04 16.02
C ASP A 522 -4.20 -27.24 16.68
N SER A 523 -4.51 -26.29 17.57
CA SER A 523 -3.47 -25.51 18.23
C SER A 523 -2.70 -26.36 19.28
N LYS A 524 -1.37 -26.31 19.21
CA LYS A 524 -0.48 -26.93 20.22
C LYS A 524 -0.45 -26.18 21.58
N GLY A 525 -1.19 -25.10 21.72
CA GLY A 525 -1.24 -24.24 22.89
C GLY A 525 -2.62 -23.62 23.07
N ILE A 526 -2.68 -22.35 23.47
CA ILE A 526 -3.93 -21.59 23.57
C ILE A 526 -4.45 -21.32 22.16
N ALA A 527 -5.70 -21.72 21.89
CA ALA A 527 -6.34 -21.47 20.61
C ALA A 527 -6.83 -20.02 20.54
N TYR A 528 -6.20 -19.20 19.74
CA TYR A 528 -6.65 -17.84 19.48
C TYR A 528 -7.94 -17.87 18.64
N GLN A 529 -9.00 -17.24 19.16
CA GLN A 529 -10.32 -17.16 18.50
C GLN A 529 -10.66 -15.74 18.07
N HIS A 530 -9.70 -14.83 18.16
CA HIS A 530 -9.87 -13.41 17.91
C HIS A 530 -8.71 -12.85 17.11
N GLU A 531 -8.94 -11.70 16.54
CA GLU A 531 -7.95 -10.81 15.97
C GLU A 531 -7.99 -9.47 16.71
N TYR A 532 -7.07 -8.59 16.40
CA TYR A 532 -6.94 -7.28 17.02
C TYR A 532 -7.14 -6.18 15.98
N ILE A 533 -7.63 -5.03 16.43
CA ILE A 533 -7.64 -3.80 15.65
C ILE A 533 -6.97 -2.74 16.51
N LEU A 534 -5.78 -2.35 16.11
CA LEU A 534 -5.03 -1.25 16.73
C LEU A 534 -5.59 0.06 16.24
N ALA A 535 -5.89 0.99 17.16
CA ALA A 535 -6.47 2.29 16.86
C ALA A 535 -5.61 3.42 17.39
N TYR A 536 -5.14 4.30 16.51
CA TYR A 536 -4.35 5.47 16.85
C TYR A 536 -4.92 6.74 16.22
N ALA A 537 -4.73 7.88 16.86
CA ALA A 537 -5.06 9.18 16.28
C ALA A 537 -3.80 9.85 15.72
N LYS A 538 -3.95 10.81 14.80
CA LYS A 538 -2.89 11.76 14.46
C LYS A 538 -2.58 12.65 15.66
N ASN A 539 -3.64 13.19 16.30
CA ASN A 539 -3.62 13.95 17.54
C ASN A 539 -4.82 13.54 18.39
N GLY A 540 -4.58 12.70 19.40
CA GLY A 540 -5.62 12.14 20.26
C GLY A 540 -6.37 13.20 21.06
N ALA A 541 -5.68 14.21 21.55
CA ALA A 541 -6.29 15.32 22.29
C ALA A 541 -7.26 16.13 21.42
N ALA A 542 -6.84 16.51 20.21
CA ALA A 542 -7.67 17.25 19.25
C ALA A 542 -8.90 16.44 18.79
N LEU A 543 -8.73 15.13 18.61
CA LEU A 543 -9.81 14.24 18.23
C LEU A 543 -10.88 14.17 19.35
N VAL A 544 -10.49 13.86 20.58
CA VAL A 544 -11.40 13.68 21.71
C VAL A 544 -12.11 14.99 22.09
N GLU A 545 -11.44 16.13 21.94
CA GLU A 545 -12.05 17.45 22.18
C GLU A 545 -13.13 17.77 21.13
N SER A 546 -12.93 17.37 19.90
CA SER A 546 -13.81 17.74 18.77
C SER A 546 -15.00 16.79 18.57
N CYS A 547 -14.86 15.52 18.90
CA CYS A 547 -15.93 14.54 18.68
C CYS A 547 -15.91 13.43 19.73
N LYS A 548 -17.07 12.83 19.94
CA LYS A 548 -17.19 11.60 20.73
C LYS A 548 -17.01 10.42 19.80
N ILE A 549 -16.05 9.56 20.11
CA ILE A 549 -15.82 8.30 19.40
C ILE A 549 -16.95 7.34 19.79
N GLN A 550 -18.00 7.32 18.99
CA GLN A 550 -19.24 6.60 19.30
C GLN A 550 -19.78 5.90 18.06
N ARG A 551 -20.42 4.77 18.28
CA ARG A 551 -21.19 4.05 17.27
C ARG A 551 -22.68 4.09 17.56
N PRO A 552 -23.59 3.94 16.61
CA PRO A 552 -24.99 3.66 16.87
C PRO A 552 -25.14 2.35 17.65
N LYS A 553 -25.99 2.33 18.66
CA LYS A 553 -26.34 1.06 19.30
C LYS A 553 -26.99 0.13 18.29
N ARG A 554 -26.44 -1.07 18.15
CA ARG A 554 -26.79 -2.01 17.07
C ARG A 554 -28.28 -2.32 16.99
N ASN A 555 -28.95 -2.48 18.12
CA ASN A 555 -30.35 -2.88 18.18
C ASN A 555 -31.30 -1.74 18.60
N ALA A 556 -30.85 -0.48 18.61
CA ALA A 556 -31.63 0.65 19.07
C ALA A 556 -32.94 0.84 18.30
N GLU A 557 -32.89 0.76 16.97
CA GLU A 557 -34.10 0.86 16.13
C GLU A 557 -35.07 -0.29 16.37
N LEU A 558 -34.56 -1.51 16.53
CA LEU A 558 -35.37 -2.69 16.82
C LEU A 558 -36.11 -2.54 18.16
N ILE A 559 -35.42 -1.98 19.16
CA ILE A 559 -36.00 -1.67 20.50
C ILE A 559 -37.07 -0.58 20.37
N LEU A 560 -36.79 0.50 19.61
CA LEU A 560 -37.75 1.59 19.37
C LEU A 560 -39.00 1.06 18.65
N ASN A 561 -38.82 0.34 17.54
CA ASN A 561 -39.91 -0.21 16.75
C ASN A 561 -40.79 -1.15 17.58
N LYS A 562 -40.17 -2.01 18.42
CA LYS A 562 -40.91 -2.91 19.30
C LYS A 562 -41.68 -2.16 20.39
N ALA A 563 -41.08 -1.14 21.01
CA ALA A 563 -41.76 -0.31 21.97
C ALA A 563 -42.98 0.39 21.35
N HIS A 564 -42.80 1.00 20.17
CA HIS A 564 -43.89 1.65 19.43
C HIS A 564 -44.99 0.66 19.01
N GLN A 565 -44.62 -0.54 18.57
CA GLN A 565 -45.57 -1.62 18.23
C GLN A 565 -46.43 -2.02 19.42
N LEU A 566 -45.83 -2.19 20.61
CA LEU A 566 -46.59 -2.56 21.82
C LEU A 566 -47.42 -1.40 22.31
N PHE A 567 -46.90 -0.17 22.31
CA PHE A 567 -47.63 1.02 22.68
C PHE A 567 -48.83 1.28 21.76
N GLY A 568 -48.70 1.07 20.45
CA GLY A 568 -49.76 1.21 19.44
C GLY A 568 -50.96 0.26 19.64
N LYS A 569 -50.80 -0.79 20.45
CA LYS A 569 -51.94 -1.65 20.84
C LYS A 569 -52.85 -1.05 21.90
N ILE A 570 -52.40 0.01 22.59
CA ILE A 570 -53.18 0.73 23.60
C ILE A 570 -54.20 1.61 22.88
N LYS A 571 -55.47 1.27 22.96
CA LYS A 571 -56.54 2.07 22.36
C LYS A 571 -56.97 3.20 23.32
N PRO A 572 -56.84 4.47 22.89
CA PRO A 572 -57.42 5.56 23.71
C PRO A 572 -58.92 5.35 23.85
N ASN A 573 -59.45 5.52 25.06
CA ASN A 573 -60.88 5.40 25.40
C ASN A 573 -61.45 3.97 25.50
N ASN A 574 -60.65 2.93 25.55
CA ASN A 574 -61.16 1.60 25.84
C ASN A 574 -61.22 1.39 27.35
N THR A 575 -62.40 1.39 27.92
CA THR A 575 -62.71 1.20 29.37
C THR A 575 -63.11 -0.23 29.71
N ALA A 576 -62.92 -1.20 28.80
CA ALA A 576 -63.23 -2.58 29.06
C ALA A 576 -62.22 -3.20 30.06
N ASP A 577 -62.69 -4.10 30.90
CA ASP A 577 -61.81 -4.78 31.90
C ASP A 577 -60.63 -5.54 31.27
N ASP A 578 -60.70 -5.89 29.96
CA ASP A 578 -59.66 -6.55 29.18
C ASP A 578 -58.83 -5.59 28.31
N ALA A 579 -58.89 -4.27 28.56
CA ALA A 579 -58.18 -3.30 27.76
C ALA A 579 -56.65 -3.45 27.91
N TYR A 580 -55.88 -3.53 26.78
CA TYR A 580 -54.45 -3.57 26.83
C TYR A 580 -53.88 -2.25 27.37
N THR A 581 -53.18 -2.32 28.48
CA THR A 581 -52.72 -1.17 29.24
C THR A 581 -51.22 -0.93 29.08
N LEU A 582 -50.74 0.26 29.44
CA LEU A 582 -49.31 0.57 29.45
C LEU A 582 -48.53 -0.40 30.37
N SER A 583 -49.15 -0.88 31.47
CA SER A 583 -48.56 -1.87 32.36
C SER A 583 -48.35 -3.20 31.66
N GLN A 584 -49.32 -3.66 30.87
CA GLN A 584 -49.19 -4.89 30.08
C GLN A 584 -48.19 -4.72 28.93
N ALA A 585 -48.17 -3.57 28.26
CA ALA A 585 -47.17 -3.25 27.24
C ALA A 585 -45.75 -3.29 27.84
N ASN A 586 -45.53 -2.77 29.02
CA ASN A 586 -44.25 -2.84 29.73
C ASN A 586 -43.87 -4.27 30.10
N GLN A 587 -44.81 -5.08 30.59
CA GLN A 587 -44.54 -6.49 30.91
C GLN A 587 -44.14 -7.28 29.66
N ASP A 588 -44.84 -7.10 28.56
CA ASP A 588 -44.52 -7.76 27.28
C ASP A 588 -43.18 -7.27 26.72
N PHE A 589 -42.89 -6.01 26.86
CA PHE A 589 -41.64 -5.41 26.43
C PHE A 589 -40.44 -5.97 27.20
N VAL A 590 -40.55 -6.05 28.53
CA VAL A 590 -39.54 -6.67 29.41
C VAL A 590 -39.29 -8.12 29.02
N LYS A 591 -40.37 -8.91 28.81
CA LYS A 591 -40.24 -10.31 28.36
C LYS A 591 -39.52 -10.39 27.02
N TRP A 592 -39.94 -9.56 26.06
CA TRP A 592 -39.34 -9.53 24.72
C TRP A 592 -37.85 -9.15 24.77
N ILE A 593 -37.48 -8.05 25.42
CA ILE A 593 -36.11 -7.56 25.42
C ILE A 593 -35.13 -8.54 26.09
N ASN A 594 -35.60 -9.21 27.16
CA ASN A 594 -34.83 -10.22 27.87
C ASN A 594 -34.66 -11.52 27.05
N SER A 595 -35.61 -11.85 26.20
CA SER A 595 -35.55 -13.02 25.33
C SER A 595 -34.60 -12.83 24.13
N GLN A 596 -34.17 -11.59 23.85
CA GLN A 596 -33.30 -11.34 22.70
C GLN A 596 -31.89 -11.84 22.95
N ILE A 597 -31.44 -12.75 22.07
CA ILE A 597 -30.07 -13.24 22.04
C ILE A 597 -29.22 -12.22 21.27
N GLY A 598 -28.05 -11.84 21.79
CA GLY A 598 -27.14 -10.87 21.15
C GLY A 598 -27.34 -9.40 21.56
N PHE A 599 -28.37 -9.08 22.36
CA PHE A 599 -28.45 -7.74 22.91
C PHE A 599 -27.49 -7.55 24.09
N SER A 600 -26.78 -6.44 24.10
CA SER A 600 -25.88 -6.06 25.19
C SER A 600 -26.64 -5.77 26.46
N GLY A 601 -25.99 -5.86 27.63
CA GLY A 601 -26.59 -5.46 28.92
C GLY A 601 -27.04 -4.00 28.92
N GLY A 602 -26.34 -3.12 28.24
CA GLY A 602 -26.71 -1.71 28.08
C GLY A 602 -28.00 -1.52 27.24
N GLU A 603 -28.19 -2.33 26.18
CA GLU A 603 -29.40 -2.32 25.38
C GLU A 603 -30.60 -2.91 26.14
N LYS A 604 -30.39 -4.02 26.84
CA LYS A 604 -31.43 -4.65 27.69
C LYS A 604 -31.87 -3.77 28.87
N ALA A 605 -31.09 -2.79 29.27
CA ALA A 605 -31.45 -1.83 30.29
C ALA A 605 -32.61 -0.87 29.90
N TYR A 606 -32.82 -0.69 28.56
CA TYR A 606 -33.96 0.09 28.03
C TYR A 606 -35.22 -0.75 27.98
N ASN A 607 -35.66 -1.20 29.13
CA ASN A 607 -36.72 -2.20 29.30
C ASN A 607 -38.10 -1.64 29.71
N MET A 608 -38.26 -0.35 29.67
CA MET A 608 -39.51 0.33 30.03
C MET A 608 -39.99 1.24 28.92
N ILE A 609 -41.31 1.34 28.74
CA ILE A 609 -41.96 2.24 27.77
C ILE A 609 -42.67 3.33 28.59
N ASP A 610 -42.51 4.58 28.22
CA ASP A 610 -43.17 5.68 28.87
C ASP A 610 -44.57 5.96 28.29
N SER A 611 -45.26 6.97 28.87
CA SER A 611 -46.61 7.38 28.44
C SER A 611 -46.73 7.96 27.03
N LYS A 612 -45.61 8.19 26.36
CA LYS A 612 -45.52 8.63 24.95
C LYS A 612 -45.13 7.50 24.00
N GLY A 613 -44.86 6.30 24.54
CA GLY A 613 -44.44 5.16 23.75
C GLY A 613 -42.90 5.03 23.62
N GLU A 614 -42.13 5.91 24.25
CA GLU A 614 -40.68 5.93 24.13
C GLU A 614 -40.02 4.95 25.12
N PRO A 615 -39.11 4.08 24.63
CA PRO A 615 -38.37 3.17 25.49
C PRO A 615 -37.33 3.95 26.30
N TYR A 616 -37.22 3.62 27.59
CA TYR A 616 -36.27 4.27 28.48
C TYR A 616 -35.61 3.30 29.47
N GLN A 617 -34.45 3.70 29.95
CA GLN A 617 -33.73 3.09 31.05
C GLN A 617 -33.92 3.90 32.33
N SER A 618 -34.18 3.21 33.47
CA SER A 618 -34.26 3.82 34.79
C SER A 618 -32.87 3.91 35.42
N VAL A 619 -32.35 5.13 35.62
CA VAL A 619 -30.96 5.36 36.08
C VAL A 619 -30.98 6.08 37.45
N SER A 620 -30.06 5.71 38.35
CA SER A 620 -29.85 6.40 39.62
C SER A 620 -29.36 7.83 39.40
N MET A 621 -29.91 8.75 40.17
CA MET A 621 -29.51 10.15 40.21
C MET A 621 -28.53 10.48 41.35
N SER A 622 -27.92 9.48 41.98
CA SER A 622 -26.96 9.68 43.05
C SER A 622 -25.66 10.31 42.54
N TRP A 623 -25.05 11.15 43.35
CA TRP A 623 -23.74 11.73 43.10
C TRP A 623 -22.66 10.64 42.90
N PRO A 624 -21.90 10.65 41.81
CA PRO A 624 -21.01 9.54 41.47
C PRO A 624 -19.70 9.50 42.28
N ASN A 625 -19.22 10.65 42.76
CA ASN A 625 -17.92 10.75 43.40
C ASN A 625 -17.97 10.23 44.87
N LYS A 626 -16.79 9.79 45.37
CA LYS A 626 -16.65 9.34 46.78
C LYS A 626 -16.90 10.47 47.80
N LYS A 627 -16.54 11.71 47.49
CA LYS A 627 -16.85 12.89 48.28
C LYS A 627 -18.32 13.27 48.10
N LYS A 628 -18.96 13.81 49.15
CA LYS A 628 -20.33 14.34 49.04
C LYS A 628 -20.42 15.48 48.05
N ALA A 629 -21.58 15.62 47.41
CA ALA A 629 -21.91 16.78 46.58
C ALA A 629 -22.00 18.06 47.43
N PRO A 630 -21.98 19.26 46.83
CA PRO A 630 -22.28 20.52 47.49
C PRO A 630 -23.64 20.48 48.19
N ASP A 631 -23.80 21.26 49.29
CA ASP A 631 -25.02 21.21 50.11
C ASP A 631 -26.29 21.52 49.31
N GLU A 632 -26.24 22.36 48.32
CA GLU A 632 -27.35 22.68 47.42
C GLU A 632 -27.88 21.48 46.63
N TYR A 633 -27.10 20.39 46.52
CA TYR A 633 -27.48 19.15 45.80
C TYR A 633 -28.27 18.18 46.71
N PHE A 634 -28.66 18.60 47.91
CA PHE A 634 -29.43 17.79 48.86
C PHE A 634 -30.91 18.22 49.00
N ILE A 635 -31.41 19.06 48.13
CA ILE A 635 -32.79 19.48 48.13
C ILE A 635 -33.73 18.31 47.79
N PRO A 636 -34.66 17.87 48.62
CA PRO A 636 -35.54 16.75 48.35
C PRO A 636 -36.53 17.08 47.21
N LEU A 637 -36.77 16.12 46.32
CA LEU A 637 -37.86 16.19 45.35
C LEU A 637 -39.17 15.89 46.03
N ILE A 638 -40.24 16.63 45.70
CA ILE A 638 -41.61 16.43 46.24
C ILE A 638 -42.31 15.39 45.34
N HIS A 639 -42.84 14.37 45.96
CA HIS A 639 -43.64 13.36 45.31
C HIS A 639 -44.95 13.92 44.75
N PRO A 640 -45.28 13.76 43.47
CA PRO A 640 -46.36 14.44 42.80
C PRO A 640 -47.76 14.03 43.29
N LYS A 641 -47.92 12.82 43.86
CA LYS A 641 -49.20 12.33 44.39
C LYS A 641 -49.39 12.58 45.89
N THR A 642 -48.32 12.30 46.66
CA THR A 642 -48.40 12.39 48.13
C THR A 642 -48.02 13.76 48.67
N LEU A 643 -47.43 14.62 47.82
CA LEU A 643 -46.98 15.97 48.17
C LEU A 643 -45.94 16.02 49.31
N LYS A 644 -45.26 14.87 49.55
CA LYS A 644 -44.23 14.74 50.58
C LYS A 644 -42.85 14.65 49.97
N PRO A 645 -41.78 14.99 50.72
CA PRO A 645 -40.43 14.92 50.27
C PRO A 645 -39.97 13.46 50.09
N CYS A 646 -39.34 13.16 48.96
CA CYS A 646 -38.70 11.88 48.67
C CYS A 646 -37.28 11.81 49.25
N PRO A 647 -36.76 10.58 49.51
CA PRO A 647 -35.40 10.37 50.00
C PRO A 647 -34.35 10.96 49.05
N VAL A 648 -33.44 11.73 49.63
CA VAL A 648 -32.26 12.25 48.93
C VAL A 648 -31.14 11.21 48.99
N PRO A 649 -30.36 10.95 47.92
CA PRO A 649 -29.21 10.07 48.00
C PRO A 649 -28.23 10.50 49.10
N ALA A 650 -27.62 9.55 49.80
CA ALA A 650 -26.69 9.82 50.91
C ALA A 650 -25.49 10.72 50.53
N ARG A 651 -25.17 10.77 49.25
CA ARG A 651 -24.07 11.59 48.68
C ARG A 651 -24.56 12.85 47.94
N GLY A 652 -25.87 13.11 47.92
CA GLY A 652 -26.52 14.18 47.17
C GLY A 652 -26.95 13.74 45.76
N TRP A 653 -27.68 14.61 45.07
CA TRP A 653 -28.07 14.41 43.68
C TRP A 653 -26.89 14.57 42.76
N ARG A 654 -26.98 13.97 41.60
CA ARG A 654 -25.95 14.05 40.54
C ARG A 654 -25.90 15.43 39.87
N ASN A 655 -27.03 16.08 39.79
CA ASN A 655 -27.21 17.34 39.06
C ASN A 655 -27.51 18.50 39.98
N PRO A 656 -27.14 19.73 39.61
CA PRO A 656 -27.50 20.93 40.36
C PRO A 656 -29.03 21.18 40.38
N PRO A 657 -29.54 21.98 41.32
CA PRO A 657 -30.98 22.24 41.46
C PRO A 657 -31.67 22.70 40.19
N ALA A 658 -31.05 23.60 39.41
CA ALA A 658 -31.61 24.09 38.16
C ALA A 658 -31.84 22.96 37.13
N THR A 659 -30.86 22.06 37.01
CA THR A 659 -31.00 20.88 36.13
C THR A 659 -32.02 19.90 36.65
N MET A 660 -32.13 19.74 37.97
CA MET A 660 -33.17 18.89 38.60
C MET A 660 -34.56 19.42 38.31
N SER A 661 -34.76 20.75 38.40
CA SER A 661 -36.03 21.40 38.05
C SER A 661 -36.39 21.21 36.58
N ALA A 662 -35.42 21.41 35.65
CA ALA A 662 -35.65 21.18 34.23
C ALA A 662 -36.02 19.72 33.93
N LEU A 663 -35.38 18.74 34.58
CA LEU A 663 -35.72 17.33 34.45
C LEU A 663 -37.12 17.00 34.96
N LEU A 664 -37.57 17.70 36.03
CA LEU A 664 -38.89 17.55 36.58
C LEU A 664 -39.97 18.09 35.60
N GLU A 665 -39.75 19.29 35.08
CA GLU A 665 -40.63 19.94 34.09
C GLU A 665 -40.74 19.12 32.82
N ALA A 666 -39.60 18.54 32.33
CA ALA A 666 -39.55 17.66 31.17
C ALA A 666 -40.18 16.27 31.43
N ASN A 667 -40.66 15.96 32.61
CA ASN A 667 -41.18 14.64 33.02
C ASN A 667 -40.13 13.50 32.84
N MET A 668 -38.89 13.84 33.16
CA MET A 668 -37.75 12.90 33.04
C MET A 668 -37.37 12.24 34.37
N ILE A 669 -38.18 12.48 35.42
CA ILE A 669 -37.99 11.88 36.74
C ILE A 669 -39.05 10.82 37.00
N ILE A 670 -38.62 9.65 37.41
CA ILE A 670 -39.46 8.51 37.79
C ILE A 670 -39.62 8.53 39.30
N PHE A 671 -40.86 8.74 39.77
CA PHE A 671 -41.22 8.59 41.18
C PHE A 671 -41.70 7.15 41.44
N GLY A 672 -41.52 6.70 42.66
CA GLY A 672 -42.08 5.44 43.10
C GLY A 672 -43.62 5.49 43.29
N PRO A 673 -44.23 4.44 43.82
CA PRO A 673 -45.64 4.45 44.14
C PRO A 673 -46.02 5.50 45.24
N ASP A 674 -45.05 5.80 46.10
CA ASP A 674 -45.14 6.76 47.20
C ASP A 674 -43.82 7.49 47.46
N GLU A 675 -43.78 8.38 48.44
CA GLU A 675 -42.65 9.21 48.85
C GLU A 675 -41.47 8.42 49.46
N THR A 676 -41.63 7.15 49.81
CA THR A 676 -40.53 6.35 50.43
C THR A 676 -39.49 5.87 49.44
N THR A 677 -39.85 5.84 48.16
CA THR A 677 -38.95 5.40 47.09
C THR A 677 -38.12 6.55 46.58
N GLN A 678 -36.78 6.34 46.48
CA GLN A 678 -35.87 7.33 45.91
C GLN A 678 -36.16 7.55 44.42
N PRO A 679 -36.39 8.79 43.95
CA PRO A 679 -36.58 9.09 42.54
C PRO A 679 -35.40 8.74 41.66
N ARG A 680 -35.71 8.35 40.43
CA ARG A 680 -34.74 7.93 39.40
C ARG A 680 -34.97 8.75 38.14
N ARG A 681 -33.95 8.79 37.25
CA ARG A 681 -34.04 9.49 35.98
C ARG A 681 -34.44 8.54 34.84
N LYS A 682 -35.28 9.01 33.95
CA LYS A 682 -35.50 8.39 32.65
C LYS A 682 -34.36 8.75 31.72
N TYR A 683 -33.71 7.76 31.13
CA TYR A 683 -32.82 7.90 30.00
C TYR A 683 -33.56 7.36 28.79
N LEU A 684 -34.03 8.24 27.90
CA LEU A 684 -34.73 7.85 26.68
C LEU A 684 -33.73 7.25 25.68
N LEU A 685 -34.09 6.15 25.03
CA LEU A 685 -33.25 5.53 24.05
C LEU A 685 -33.00 6.49 22.88
N ARG A 686 -34.04 7.21 22.41
CA ARG A 686 -33.91 8.18 21.31
C ARG A 686 -32.87 9.27 21.57
N GLU A 687 -32.64 9.68 22.77
CA GLU A 687 -31.61 10.65 23.17
C GLU A 687 -30.23 10.00 23.36
N ASN A 688 -30.19 8.67 23.43
CA ASN A 688 -28.98 7.89 23.73
C ASN A 688 -28.79 6.76 22.71
N MET A 689 -28.98 7.07 21.44
CA MET A 689 -28.83 6.11 20.32
C MET A 689 -27.41 5.64 20.13
N TYR A 690 -26.41 6.40 20.60
CA TYR A 690 -25.00 6.13 20.45
C TYR A 690 -24.38 5.60 21.73
N GLU A 691 -23.34 4.82 21.57
CA GLU A 691 -22.48 4.31 22.65
C GLU A 691 -21.01 4.43 22.26
N ASN A 692 -20.12 4.48 23.24
CA ASN A 692 -18.68 4.43 22.96
C ASN A 692 -18.34 3.09 22.29
N ILE A 693 -17.36 3.10 21.38
CA ILE A 693 -16.88 1.88 20.74
C ILE A 693 -16.36 0.94 21.84
N PRO A 694 -16.85 -0.29 21.92
CA PRO A 694 -16.37 -1.25 22.91
C PRO A 694 -15.04 -1.84 22.47
N SER A 695 -14.18 -2.18 23.42
CA SER A 695 -12.93 -2.91 23.17
C SER A 695 -13.12 -4.38 22.74
N LEU A 696 -14.36 -4.87 22.74
CA LEU A 696 -14.74 -6.21 22.24
C LEU A 696 -15.76 -6.06 21.11
N ALA A 697 -15.38 -6.50 19.91
CA ALA A 697 -16.26 -6.58 18.75
C ALA A 697 -16.72 -8.02 18.53
N TYR A 698 -18.03 -8.21 18.43
CA TYR A 698 -18.64 -9.54 18.17
C TYR A 698 -19.24 -9.57 16.78
N ASN A 699 -18.42 -9.89 15.79
CA ASN A 699 -18.88 -10.13 14.43
C ASN A 699 -18.30 -11.46 13.96
N GLY A 700 -19.04 -12.53 14.17
CA GLY A 700 -18.62 -13.85 13.70
C GLY A 700 -18.74 -13.97 12.18
N GLY A 701 -17.91 -14.85 11.62
CA GLY A 701 -17.92 -15.16 10.20
C GLY A 701 -16.87 -14.41 9.39
N SER A 702 -16.95 -14.59 8.09
CA SER A 702 -16.20 -13.87 7.06
C SER A 702 -17.15 -13.55 5.92
N ASP A 703 -16.79 -12.61 5.07
CA ASP A 703 -17.58 -12.28 3.88
C ASP A 703 -17.38 -13.28 2.73
N THR A 704 -16.82 -14.46 3.00
CA THR A 704 -16.54 -15.48 1.96
C THR A 704 -17.82 -15.89 1.20
N GLU A 705 -18.93 -16.14 1.92
CA GLU A 705 -20.21 -16.45 1.27
C GLU A 705 -20.74 -15.27 0.44
N MET A 706 -20.60 -14.05 0.93
CA MET A 706 -20.99 -12.85 0.20
C MET A 706 -20.17 -12.71 -1.09
N LEU A 707 -18.85 -12.86 -1.02
CA LEU A 707 -17.99 -12.79 -2.21
C LEU A 707 -18.24 -13.93 -3.18
N HIS A 708 -18.53 -15.15 -2.69
CA HIS A 708 -18.94 -16.25 -3.52
C HIS A 708 -20.26 -15.96 -4.26
N ASN A 709 -21.25 -15.40 -3.57
CA ASN A 709 -22.49 -14.94 -4.18
C ASN A 709 -22.28 -13.82 -5.21
N MET A 710 -21.23 -13.05 -5.07
CA MET A 710 -20.83 -12.03 -6.03
C MET A 710 -19.95 -12.59 -7.16
N ASP A 711 -19.57 -13.85 -7.13
CA ASP A 711 -18.57 -14.44 -8.04
C ASP A 711 -17.26 -13.64 -8.04
N ILE A 712 -16.71 -13.40 -6.84
CA ILE A 712 -15.44 -12.73 -6.59
C ILE A 712 -14.48 -13.73 -5.93
N PRO A 713 -13.39 -14.11 -6.61
CA PRO A 713 -12.41 -15.05 -6.06
C PRO A 713 -11.53 -14.37 -5.01
N PHE A 714 -11.72 -14.71 -3.74
CA PHE A 714 -10.85 -14.28 -2.65
C PHE A 714 -11.07 -15.15 -1.40
N ASP A 715 -9.99 -15.70 -0.84
CA ASP A 715 -10.09 -16.75 0.18
C ASP A 715 -10.44 -16.24 1.58
N THR A 716 -9.88 -15.10 2.00
CA THR A 716 -9.99 -14.61 3.39
C THR A 716 -10.42 -13.15 3.49
N PRO A 717 -11.63 -12.81 3.01
CA PRO A 717 -12.09 -11.42 3.09
C PRO A 717 -12.39 -11.01 4.54
N LYS A 718 -12.13 -9.75 4.86
CA LYS A 718 -12.60 -9.14 6.10
C LYS A 718 -14.10 -8.90 6.06
N VAL A 719 -14.68 -8.69 7.24
CA VAL A 719 -16.13 -8.45 7.39
C VAL A 719 -16.47 -6.99 7.06
N THR A 720 -17.22 -6.78 6.00
CA THR A 720 -17.66 -5.47 5.52
C THR A 720 -18.44 -4.68 6.59
N ASP A 721 -19.31 -5.35 7.32
CA ASP A 721 -20.12 -4.69 8.37
C ASP A 721 -19.28 -4.18 9.55
N LEU A 722 -18.20 -4.87 9.88
CA LEU A 722 -17.25 -4.41 10.89
C LEU A 722 -16.51 -3.15 10.41
N GLY A 723 -16.02 -3.18 9.15
CA GLY A 723 -15.41 -2.01 8.52
C GLY A 723 -16.37 -0.82 8.46
N ARG A 724 -17.64 -1.04 8.06
CA ARG A 724 -18.69 -0.03 8.02
C ARG A 724 -18.94 0.60 9.40
N GLU A 725 -19.04 -0.22 10.45
CA GLU A 725 -19.25 0.24 11.83
C GLU A 725 -18.09 1.13 12.30
N HIS A 726 -16.85 0.70 12.08
CA HIS A 726 -15.67 1.47 12.50
C HIS A 726 -15.51 2.74 11.67
N ILE A 727 -15.58 2.66 10.35
CA ILE A 727 -15.49 3.84 9.48
C ILE A 727 -16.58 4.86 9.87
N GLY A 728 -17.84 4.42 10.05
CA GLY A 728 -18.93 5.29 10.45
C GLY A 728 -18.74 5.96 11.82
N SER A 729 -17.99 5.31 12.71
CA SER A 729 -17.73 5.83 14.06
C SER A 729 -16.65 6.91 14.12
N PHE A 730 -15.71 6.90 13.16
CA PHE A 730 -14.58 7.81 13.13
C PHE A 730 -14.66 8.88 12.03
N THR A 731 -15.64 8.77 11.13
CA THR A 731 -15.69 9.61 9.94
C THR A 731 -17.01 10.38 9.81
N GLU A 732 -16.90 11.55 9.22
CA GLU A 732 -18.01 12.38 8.80
C GLU A 732 -18.44 12.01 7.36
N LYS A 733 -19.57 12.55 6.91
CA LYS A 733 -20.18 12.19 5.62
C LYS A 733 -19.36 12.51 4.38
N ASN A 734 -18.39 13.42 4.48
CA ASN A 734 -17.53 13.86 3.36
C ASN A 734 -16.05 13.47 3.55
N SER A 735 -15.77 12.54 4.46
CA SER A 735 -14.40 12.12 4.79
C SER A 735 -13.75 11.30 3.69
N ILE A 736 -12.41 11.33 3.63
CA ILE A 736 -11.60 10.46 2.78
C ILE A 736 -11.10 9.28 3.62
N ILE A 737 -11.25 8.08 3.09
CA ILE A 737 -10.81 6.83 3.69
C ILE A 737 -9.71 6.24 2.79
N LEU A 738 -8.60 5.83 3.39
CA LEU A 738 -7.47 5.23 2.68
C LEU A 738 -7.23 3.80 3.17
N ASP A 739 -7.13 2.88 2.22
CA ASP A 739 -6.67 1.51 2.42
C ASP A 739 -5.58 1.18 1.41
N PHE A 740 -4.35 1.04 1.90
CA PHE A 740 -3.19 0.73 1.04
C PHE A 740 -2.75 -0.74 1.11
N PHE A 741 -3.60 -1.60 1.64
CA PHE A 741 -3.57 -3.06 1.56
C PHE A 741 -4.97 -3.57 1.20
N ALA A 742 -5.50 -3.12 0.07
CA ALA A 742 -6.94 -3.23 -0.23
C ALA A 742 -7.43 -4.68 -0.38
N GLY A 743 -6.58 -5.61 -0.80
CA GLY A 743 -6.93 -7.00 -0.99
C GLY A 743 -8.18 -7.17 -1.85
N SER A 744 -9.27 -7.66 -1.28
CA SER A 744 -10.55 -7.79 -1.97
C SER A 744 -11.37 -6.48 -2.06
N GLY A 745 -10.91 -5.35 -1.52
CA GLY A 745 -11.65 -4.08 -1.51
C GLY A 745 -12.72 -3.95 -0.42
N THR A 746 -12.54 -4.62 0.71
CA THR A 746 -13.53 -4.65 1.80
C THR A 746 -13.88 -3.26 2.32
N TYR A 747 -12.91 -2.39 2.53
CA TYR A 747 -13.18 -1.06 3.09
C TYR A 747 -13.80 -0.10 2.07
N GLY A 748 -13.50 -0.24 0.78
CA GLY A 748 -14.23 0.44 -0.28
C GLY A 748 -15.70 0.05 -0.30
N HIS A 749 -16.02 -1.24 -0.20
CA HIS A 749 -17.38 -1.75 -0.06
C HIS A 749 -18.07 -1.20 1.20
N SER A 750 -17.35 -1.17 2.34
CA SER A 750 -17.85 -0.60 3.60
C SER A 750 -18.24 0.88 3.45
N VAL A 751 -17.44 1.67 2.75
CA VAL A 751 -17.73 3.08 2.47
C VAL A 751 -18.96 3.25 1.58
N LEU A 752 -19.07 2.47 0.51
CA LEU A 752 -20.23 2.51 -0.39
C LEU A 752 -21.53 2.15 0.34
N LYS A 753 -21.50 1.11 1.16
CA LYS A 753 -22.64 0.70 2.00
C LYS A 753 -23.03 1.80 2.99
N LEU A 754 -22.07 2.39 3.68
CA LEU A 754 -22.30 3.48 4.62
C LEU A 754 -22.87 4.74 3.94
N ASN A 755 -22.34 5.12 2.77
CA ASN A 755 -22.84 6.25 1.99
C ASN A 755 -24.30 6.04 1.55
N LYS A 756 -24.66 4.81 1.20
CA LYS A 756 -26.04 4.47 0.83
C LYS A 756 -26.98 4.55 2.03
N GLU A 757 -26.57 4.10 3.22
CA GLU A 757 -27.33 4.11 4.45
C GLU A 757 -27.60 5.53 4.96
N ASP A 758 -26.56 6.37 5.03
CA ASP A 758 -26.65 7.69 5.67
C ASP A 758 -26.68 8.86 4.67
N LYS A 759 -26.71 8.56 3.36
CA LYS A 759 -26.62 9.52 2.25
C LYS A 759 -25.39 10.41 2.37
N GLY A 760 -24.28 9.82 2.74
CA GLY A 760 -22.96 10.44 2.78
C GLY A 760 -22.29 10.46 1.41
N ASN A 761 -21.21 11.22 1.32
CA ASN A 761 -20.34 11.32 0.15
C ASN A 761 -18.88 11.08 0.53
N ARG A 762 -18.66 10.05 1.38
CA ARG A 762 -17.30 9.64 1.73
C ARG A 762 -16.58 9.13 0.50
N LYS A 763 -15.31 9.48 0.39
CA LYS A 763 -14.43 9.03 -0.69
C LYS A 763 -13.52 7.92 -0.19
N TYR A 764 -13.14 7.03 -1.09
CA TYR A 764 -12.23 5.92 -0.79
C TYR A 764 -11.02 5.92 -1.73
N ILE A 765 -9.85 5.59 -1.18
CA ILE A 765 -8.60 5.38 -1.91
C ILE A 765 -8.15 3.96 -1.57
N LEU A 766 -8.05 3.10 -2.59
CA LEU A 766 -7.68 1.70 -2.44
C LEU A 766 -6.43 1.42 -3.25
N CYS A 767 -5.38 0.87 -2.62
CA CYS A 767 -4.17 0.47 -3.32
C CYS A 767 -3.96 -1.03 -3.19
N GLU A 768 -3.73 -1.69 -4.34
CA GLU A 768 -3.45 -3.11 -4.43
C GLU A 768 -2.47 -3.38 -5.58
N MET A 769 -1.40 -4.09 -5.29
CA MET A 769 -0.39 -4.43 -6.29
C MET A 769 -0.66 -5.73 -7.03
N ALA A 770 -1.37 -6.63 -6.38
CA ALA A 770 -1.56 -8.00 -6.82
C ALA A 770 -2.55 -8.14 -7.98
N GLU A 771 -2.58 -9.31 -8.56
CA GLU A 771 -3.58 -9.70 -9.56
C GLU A 771 -5.00 -9.58 -9.01
N TYR A 772 -5.17 -9.60 -7.68
CA TYR A 772 -6.44 -9.31 -6.98
C TYR A 772 -7.04 -7.96 -7.38
N PHE A 773 -6.23 -6.98 -7.77
CA PHE A 773 -6.75 -5.71 -8.26
C PHE A 773 -7.72 -5.91 -9.41
N LYS A 774 -7.38 -6.80 -10.38
CA LYS A 774 -8.19 -7.04 -11.57
C LYS A 774 -9.30 -8.08 -11.34
N THR A 775 -9.02 -9.08 -10.50
CA THR A 775 -9.93 -10.22 -10.32
C THR A 775 -10.91 -10.03 -9.17
N SER A 776 -10.55 -9.22 -8.18
CA SER A 776 -11.33 -9.07 -6.95
C SER A 776 -11.62 -7.63 -6.59
N THR A 777 -10.62 -6.77 -6.39
CA THR A 777 -10.79 -5.40 -5.86
C THR A 777 -11.71 -4.56 -6.72
N LYS A 778 -11.35 -4.34 -8.00
CA LYS A 778 -12.11 -3.52 -8.94
C LYS A 778 -13.48 -4.12 -9.24
N PRO A 779 -13.61 -5.42 -9.61
CA PRO A 779 -14.91 -6.02 -9.87
C PRO A 779 -15.87 -5.99 -8.67
N ARG A 780 -15.36 -6.13 -7.43
CA ARG A 780 -16.18 -5.99 -6.21
C ARG A 780 -16.79 -4.61 -6.10
N ILE A 781 -15.98 -3.55 -6.30
CA ILE A 781 -16.46 -2.17 -6.25
C ILE A 781 -17.52 -1.94 -7.33
N GLU A 782 -17.29 -2.37 -8.58
CA GLU A 782 -18.24 -2.25 -9.68
C GLU A 782 -19.56 -2.97 -9.38
N LYS A 783 -19.49 -4.20 -8.85
CA LYS A 783 -20.68 -5.01 -8.49
C LYS A 783 -21.48 -4.36 -7.35
N VAL A 784 -20.82 -3.82 -6.32
CA VAL A 784 -21.49 -3.13 -5.20
C VAL A 784 -22.14 -1.83 -5.65
N ILE A 785 -21.53 -1.10 -6.60
CA ILE A 785 -22.13 0.10 -7.20
C ILE A 785 -23.42 -0.27 -7.94
N TYR A 786 -23.45 -1.40 -8.67
CA TYR A 786 -24.60 -1.80 -9.47
C TYR A 786 -25.73 -2.40 -8.64
N SER A 787 -25.42 -3.24 -7.67
CA SER A 787 -26.43 -3.92 -6.83
C SER A 787 -25.92 -4.18 -5.41
N GLU A 788 -26.81 -4.04 -4.44
CA GLU A 788 -26.53 -4.34 -3.05
C GLU A 788 -26.48 -5.84 -2.77
N ASP A 789 -27.39 -6.59 -3.40
CA ASP A 789 -27.60 -8.00 -3.13
C ASP A 789 -27.25 -8.86 -4.35
N TRP A 790 -26.50 -9.93 -4.11
CA TRP A 790 -26.03 -10.86 -5.11
C TRP A 790 -26.33 -12.30 -4.73
N LYS A 791 -26.57 -13.14 -5.71
CA LYS A 791 -26.75 -14.58 -5.55
C LYS A 791 -26.23 -15.33 -6.77
N ASP A 792 -25.36 -16.31 -6.57
CA ASP A 792 -24.80 -17.15 -7.63
C ASP A 792 -24.23 -16.33 -8.81
N GLY A 793 -23.47 -15.27 -8.50
CA GLY A 793 -22.86 -14.34 -9.48
C GLY A 793 -23.82 -13.32 -10.09
N LYS A 794 -25.12 -13.34 -9.75
CA LYS A 794 -26.14 -12.48 -10.37
C LYS A 794 -26.71 -11.46 -9.40
N PRO A 795 -27.04 -10.23 -9.87
CA PRO A 795 -27.64 -9.21 -9.03
C PRO A 795 -29.11 -9.55 -8.72
N VAL A 796 -29.50 -9.40 -7.45
CA VAL A 796 -30.88 -9.66 -7.01
C VAL A 796 -31.75 -8.42 -7.15
N SER A 797 -31.26 -7.25 -6.72
CA SER A 797 -32.07 -6.04 -6.60
C SER A 797 -31.84 -5.01 -7.72
N ARG A 798 -30.68 -4.96 -8.34
CA ARG A 798 -30.20 -3.90 -9.27
C ARG A 798 -30.40 -2.47 -8.75
N LYS A 799 -30.48 -2.31 -7.42
CA LYS A 799 -30.64 -1.02 -6.74
C LYS A 799 -29.26 -0.54 -6.33
N GLY A 800 -28.57 0.09 -7.25
CA GLY A 800 -27.22 0.57 -7.10
C GLY A 800 -27.11 1.90 -6.36
N ILE A 801 -25.94 2.52 -6.51
CA ILE A 801 -25.60 3.85 -6.03
C ILE A 801 -24.87 4.60 -7.14
N SER A 802 -25.25 5.85 -7.38
CA SER A 802 -24.57 6.73 -8.35
C SER A 802 -23.13 6.97 -7.93
N GLN A 803 -22.16 6.61 -8.79
CA GLN A 803 -20.74 6.68 -8.48
C GLN A 803 -19.89 7.00 -9.70
N CYS A 804 -18.77 7.63 -9.43
CA CYS A 804 -17.63 7.71 -10.33
C CYS A 804 -16.37 7.34 -9.53
N PHE A 805 -15.55 6.46 -10.06
CA PHE A 805 -14.20 6.27 -9.52
C PHE A 805 -13.17 6.22 -10.65
N LYS A 806 -12.01 6.76 -10.33
CA LYS A 806 -10.82 6.73 -11.18
C LYS A 806 -10.00 5.49 -10.78
N TYR A 807 -9.39 4.82 -11.75
CA TYR A 807 -8.36 3.85 -11.42
C TYR A 807 -7.11 4.07 -12.25
N ILE A 808 -5.97 3.95 -11.58
CA ILE A 808 -4.65 4.19 -12.17
C ILE A 808 -3.74 2.99 -11.97
N ARG A 809 -2.80 2.83 -12.90
CA ARG A 809 -1.68 1.90 -12.78
C ARG A 809 -0.38 2.68 -12.80
N LEU A 810 0.54 2.34 -11.90
CA LEU A 810 1.86 2.98 -11.84
C LEU A 810 2.93 2.08 -12.46
N GLU A 811 3.99 2.73 -12.96
CA GLU A 811 5.27 2.11 -13.26
C GLU A 811 5.75 1.35 -12.03
N GLN A 812 6.24 0.11 -12.20
CA GLN A 812 6.83 -0.66 -11.12
C GLN A 812 8.33 -0.35 -10.97
N TYR A 813 8.93 -0.70 -9.83
CA TYR A 813 10.37 -0.53 -9.62
C TYR A 813 11.19 -1.30 -10.65
N GLU A 814 10.78 -2.51 -10.96
CA GLU A 814 11.41 -3.35 -11.98
C GLU A 814 11.27 -2.76 -13.38
N ASP A 815 10.15 -2.11 -13.70
CA ASP A 815 9.99 -1.40 -14.97
C ASP A 815 11.00 -0.26 -15.08
N THR A 816 11.21 0.51 -13.98
CA THR A 816 12.23 1.55 -13.94
C THR A 816 13.62 0.97 -14.25
N LEU A 817 13.99 -0.13 -13.61
CA LEU A 817 15.27 -0.82 -13.85
C LEU A 817 15.39 -1.34 -15.31
N ASN A 818 14.32 -1.91 -15.84
CA ASN A 818 14.30 -2.49 -17.18
C ASN A 818 14.39 -1.45 -18.31
N ASN A 819 14.02 -0.20 -18.02
CA ASN A 819 14.14 0.91 -18.96
C ASN A 819 15.53 1.57 -18.98
N LEU A 820 16.40 1.21 -18.06
CA LEU A 820 17.78 1.72 -18.06
C LEU A 820 18.59 1.11 -19.20
N GLN A 821 19.16 1.97 -20.04
CA GLN A 821 20.03 1.61 -21.14
C GLN A 821 21.36 2.35 -21.00
N PRO A 822 22.30 1.87 -20.15
CA PRO A 822 23.58 2.52 -19.98
C PRO A 822 24.28 2.68 -21.33
N LYS A 823 24.67 3.89 -21.65
CA LYS A 823 25.35 4.19 -22.91
C LYS A 823 26.77 3.66 -22.82
N ASN A 824 27.19 2.84 -23.80
CA ASN A 824 28.58 2.40 -23.96
C ASN A 824 29.48 3.54 -24.49
N GLN A 825 29.30 4.75 -24.02
CA GLN A 825 30.20 5.83 -24.33
C GLN A 825 31.47 5.69 -23.48
N ARG A 826 32.55 5.20 -24.08
CA ARG A 826 33.87 5.48 -23.52
C ARG A 826 34.07 7.00 -23.58
N LEU A 827 34.02 7.64 -22.42
CA LEU A 827 34.50 9.00 -22.32
C LEU A 827 35.98 8.99 -22.71
N ASP A 828 36.32 9.78 -23.70
CA ASP A 828 37.70 9.87 -24.20
C ASP A 828 38.50 10.71 -23.19
N PHE A 829 39.05 10.03 -22.18
CA PHE A 829 39.88 10.67 -21.14
C PHE A 829 41.29 11.00 -21.63
N ASP A 830 41.61 10.75 -22.91
CA ASP A 830 42.95 10.85 -23.48
C ASP A 830 43.54 12.28 -23.52
N ASN A 831 42.69 13.29 -23.31
CA ASN A 831 43.14 14.69 -23.44
C ASN A 831 43.23 15.47 -22.12
N ALA A 832 42.96 14.85 -20.94
CA ALA A 832 43.02 15.56 -19.64
C ALA A 832 44.37 15.39 -18.92
N ASN A 833 45.05 16.48 -18.63
CA ASN A 833 46.19 16.52 -17.70
C ASN A 833 45.73 16.11 -16.30
N GLY A 834 46.16 14.97 -15.76
CA GLY A 834 45.69 14.41 -14.49
C GLY A 834 44.93 13.10 -14.65
N LYS A 835 45.17 12.38 -15.72
CA LYS A 835 44.44 11.20 -16.27
C LYS A 835 43.98 10.12 -15.27
N GLY A 836 44.75 9.82 -14.24
CA GLY A 836 44.42 8.69 -13.34
C GLY A 836 43.35 8.98 -12.31
N ASP A 837 43.38 10.17 -11.70
CA ASP A 837 42.47 10.50 -10.60
C ASP A 837 41.04 10.85 -11.05
N PHE A 838 40.91 11.46 -12.25
CA PHE A 838 39.60 11.82 -12.78
C PHE A 838 38.81 10.59 -13.26
N GLU A 839 39.48 9.69 -14.01
CA GLU A 839 38.87 8.43 -14.48
C GLU A 839 38.44 7.57 -13.29
N GLU A 840 39.28 7.46 -12.26
CA GLU A 840 38.95 6.71 -11.04
C GLU A 840 37.78 7.34 -10.30
N THR A 841 37.78 8.68 -10.14
CA THR A 841 36.69 9.39 -9.46
C THR A 841 35.37 9.25 -10.22
N TYR A 842 35.42 9.33 -11.56
CA TYR A 842 34.25 9.11 -12.41
C TYR A 842 33.70 7.71 -12.19
N PHE A 843 34.54 6.68 -12.31
CA PHE A 843 34.15 5.29 -12.16
C PHE A 843 33.57 4.98 -10.77
N LEU A 844 34.23 5.47 -9.71
CA LEU A 844 33.83 5.18 -8.33
C LEU A 844 32.55 5.94 -7.87
N ARG A 845 32.24 7.10 -8.47
CA ARG A 845 31.21 7.99 -7.92
C ARG A 845 30.10 8.41 -8.89
N TYR A 846 30.38 8.47 -10.18
CA TYR A 846 29.49 9.15 -11.12
C TYR A 846 29.06 8.32 -12.32
N MET A 847 29.63 7.14 -12.50
CA MET A 847 29.40 6.30 -13.68
C MET A 847 27.92 6.04 -13.93
N LEU A 848 27.22 5.51 -12.93
CA LEU A 848 25.81 5.15 -13.05
C LEU A 848 24.91 6.36 -13.32
N ASP A 849 25.06 7.40 -12.53
CA ASP A 849 24.26 8.61 -12.71
C ASP A 849 24.46 9.27 -14.07
N THR A 850 25.68 9.29 -14.57
CA THR A 850 26.00 9.94 -15.83
C THR A 850 25.46 9.15 -17.03
N GLU A 851 25.64 7.84 -17.00
CA GLU A 851 25.28 6.97 -18.11
C GLU A 851 23.77 6.72 -18.23
N THR A 852 23.02 6.78 -17.12
CA THR A 852 21.57 6.55 -17.10
C THR A 852 20.74 7.84 -17.03
N LYS A 853 21.37 9.01 -16.96
CA LYS A 853 20.68 10.29 -16.78
C LYS A 853 19.55 10.53 -17.79
N GLY A 854 19.77 10.17 -19.07
CA GLY A 854 18.78 10.32 -20.13
C GLY A 854 17.62 9.32 -20.07
N ASP A 855 17.82 8.19 -19.38
CA ASP A 855 16.80 7.15 -19.24
C ASP A 855 15.84 7.46 -18.08
N LEU A 856 16.34 8.15 -17.05
CA LEU A 856 15.53 8.53 -15.89
C LEU A 856 14.71 9.81 -16.12
N PHE A 857 15.24 10.72 -16.91
CA PHE A 857 14.59 11.97 -17.28
C PHE A 857 15.15 12.50 -18.59
N ASN A 858 14.27 12.75 -19.57
CA ASN A 858 14.64 13.25 -20.87
C ASN A 858 13.72 14.41 -21.31
N LEU A 859 14.31 15.54 -21.66
CA LEU A 859 13.57 16.71 -22.14
C LEU A 859 12.83 16.43 -23.46
N GLU A 860 13.28 15.47 -24.25
CA GLU A 860 12.61 15.05 -25.49
C GLU A 860 11.19 14.53 -25.26
N TRP A 861 10.92 13.96 -24.09
CA TRP A 861 9.56 13.49 -23.73
C TRP A 861 8.55 14.62 -23.74
N PHE A 862 8.97 15.81 -23.35
CA PHE A 862 8.10 16.99 -23.28
C PHE A 862 7.86 17.66 -24.63
N LYS A 863 8.55 17.28 -25.71
CA LYS A 863 8.24 17.75 -27.06
C LYS A 863 6.92 17.19 -27.57
N ASN A 864 6.63 15.93 -27.24
CA ASN A 864 5.33 15.31 -27.50
C ASN A 864 4.89 14.45 -26.31
N PRO A 865 4.37 15.07 -25.26
CA PRO A 865 4.02 14.37 -24.01
C PRO A 865 2.91 13.34 -24.19
N PHE A 866 2.13 13.42 -25.26
CA PHE A 866 1.04 12.50 -25.58
C PHE A 866 1.50 11.20 -26.26
N ALA A 867 2.77 11.07 -26.60
CA ALA A 867 3.33 9.89 -27.25
C ALA A 867 4.44 9.22 -26.42
N MET A 868 4.65 9.67 -25.18
CA MET A 868 5.66 9.06 -24.33
C MET A 868 5.26 7.62 -23.98
N SER A 869 6.21 6.71 -24.12
CA SER A 869 6.05 5.31 -23.71
C SER A 869 7.29 4.83 -22.97
N ILE A 870 7.10 3.86 -22.09
CA ILE A 870 8.13 3.07 -21.43
C ILE A 870 7.82 1.59 -21.59
N LYS A 871 8.84 0.76 -21.43
CA LYS A 871 8.63 -0.69 -21.35
C LYS A 871 8.14 -1.07 -19.96
N THR A 872 7.00 -1.74 -19.88
CA THR A 872 6.49 -2.34 -18.64
C THR A 872 6.38 -3.84 -18.79
N THR A 873 6.52 -4.54 -17.68
CA THR A 873 6.36 -6.00 -17.67
C THR A 873 4.87 -6.35 -17.71
N LYS A 874 4.50 -7.16 -18.71
CA LYS A 874 3.18 -7.78 -18.82
C LYS A 874 3.35 -9.23 -19.24
N ASP A 875 2.79 -10.15 -18.46
CA ASP A 875 2.94 -11.59 -18.69
C ASP A 875 4.43 -11.99 -18.88
N ASN A 876 5.32 -11.39 -18.07
CA ASN A 876 6.80 -11.53 -18.11
C ASN A 876 7.48 -11.12 -19.43
N GLU A 877 6.77 -10.40 -20.30
CA GLU A 877 7.32 -9.77 -21.50
C GLU A 877 7.39 -8.25 -21.31
N LEU A 878 8.44 -7.62 -21.85
CA LEU A 878 8.53 -6.17 -21.90
C LEU A 878 7.70 -5.64 -23.06
N VAL A 879 6.67 -4.88 -22.75
CA VAL A 879 5.78 -4.25 -23.72
C VAL A 879 5.84 -2.73 -23.64
N ASP A 880 5.81 -2.06 -24.78
CA ASP A 880 5.72 -0.61 -24.82
C ASP A 880 4.37 -0.16 -24.28
N THR A 881 4.40 0.62 -23.22
CA THR A 881 3.21 1.11 -22.51
C THR A 881 3.21 2.62 -22.50
N HIS A 882 2.08 3.20 -22.88
CA HIS A 882 1.91 4.65 -22.87
C HIS A 882 1.98 5.21 -21.44
N VAL A 883 2.65 6.36 -21.28
CA VAL A 883 2.74 7.10 -20.02
C VAL A 883 1.76 8.27 -20.07
N ASP A 884 0.88 8.36 -19.09
CA ASP A 884 0.03 9.54 -18.90
C ASP A 884 0.83 10.64 -18.17
N MET A 885 1.51 11.46 -18.96
CA MET A 885 2.32 12.58 -18.45
C MET A 885 1.45 13.63 -17.77
N VAL A 886 0.22 13.83 -18.24
CA VAL A 886 -0.72 14.81 -17.69
C VAL A 886 -1.15 14.39 -16.30
N GLU A 887 -1.61 13.17 -16.16
CA GLU A 887 -2.06 12.65 -14.86
C GLU A 887 -0.90 12.50 -13.86
N THR A 888 0.27 12.06 -14.33
CA THR A 888 1.48 12.03 -13.50
C THR A 888 1.80 13.41 -12.91
N PHE A 889 1.79 14.45 -13.74
CA PHE A 889 2.08 15.81 -13.30
C PHE A 889 1.04 16.36 -12.34
N ASN A 890 -0.25 16.06 -12.57
CA ASN A 890 -1.32 16.47 -11.65
C ASN A 890 -1.08 15.95 -10.23
N TYR A 891 -0.60 14.71 -10.07
CA TYR A 891 -0.22 14.17 -8.77
C TYR A 891 1.06 14.80 -8.21
N LEU A 892 2.09 15.01 -9.06
CA LEU A 892 3.36 15.59 -8.63
C LEU A 892 3.21 16.98 -8.03
N ILE A 893 2.32 17.81 -8.59
CA ILE A 893 2.05 19.15 -8.06
C ILE A 893 0.89 19.20 -7.06
N GLY A 894 0.28 18.05 -6.75
CA GLY A 894 -0.86 17.97 -5.84
C GLY A 894 -2.10 18.71 -6.32
N LEU A 895 -2.37 18.69 -7.63
CA LEU A 895 -3.49 19.42 -8.23
C LEU A 895 -4.82 18.71 -7.95
N ASN A 896 -5.78 19.42 -7.38
CA ASN A 896 -7.19 19.05 -7.38
C ASN A 896 -7.78 19.53 -8.72
N VAL A 897 -7.98 18.58 -9.64
CA VAL A 897 -8.41 18.86 -10.99
C VAL A 897 -9.89 19.27 -10.99
N GLU A 898 -10.16 20.48 -11.44
CA GLU A 898 -11.51 20.99 -11.70
C GLU A 898 -11.91 20.63 -13.12
N THR A 899 -11.16 21.08 -14.12
CA THR A 899 -11.46 20.78 -15.52
C THR A 899 -10.27 20.15 -16.23
N LEU A 900 -10.55 19.19 -17.09
CA LEU A 900 -9.56 18.57 -17.98
C LEU A 900 -10.15 18.54 -19.39
N ARG A 901 -9.56 19.28 -20.30
CA ARG A 901 -10.10 19.51 -21.64
C ARG A 901 -9.06 19.31 -22.74
N TYR A 902 -9.52 18.85 -23.88
CA TYR A 902 -8.71 18.68 -25.10
C TYR A 902 -9.31 19.56 -26.20
N PRO A 903 -9.10 20.88 -26.14
CA PRO A 903 -9.83 21.85 -27.00
C PRO A 903 -9.48 21.77 -28.49
N LYS A 904 -8.30 21.24 -28.84
CA LYS A 904 -7.79 21.09 -30.18
C LYS A 904 -6.74 19.97 -30.23
N ASP A 905 -6.55 19.33 -31.39
CA ASP A 905 -5.47 18.36 -31.57
C ASP A 905 -4.11 18.96 -31.16
N GLY A 906 -3.37 18.21 -30.37
CA GLY A 906 -2.09 18.63 -29.84
C GLY A 906 -2.12 19.49 -28.58
N TYR A 907 -3.29 19.71 -27.96
CA TYR A 907 -3.42 20.41 -26.69
C TYR A 907 -4.16 19.56 -25.63
N CYS A 908 -3.73 19.72 -24.39
CA CYS A 908 -4.50 19.35 -23.21
C CYS A 908 -4.40 20.49 -22.18
N VAL A 909 -5.53 20.89 -21.62
CA VAL A 909 -5.64 21.98 -20.65
C VAL A 909 -6.26 21.45 -19.37
N VAL A 910 -5.57 21.67 -18.28
CA VAL A 910 -6.03 21.29 -16.93
C VAL A 910 -6.11 22.55 -16.08
N GLU A 911 -7.24 22.76 -15.45
CA GLU A 911 -7.42 23.80 -14.45
C GLU A 911 -7.77 23.17 -13.11
N GLY A 912 -7.26 23.75 -12.04
CA GLY A 912 -7.53 23.26 -10.70
C GLY A 912 -6.82 24.09 -9.65
N THR A 913 -6.84 23.57 -8.42
CA THR A 913 -6.23 24.21 -7.27
C THR A 913 -5.24 23.23 -6.62
N THR A 914 -4.01 23.70 -6.36
CA THR A 914 -3.03 22.87 -5.65
C THR A 914 -3.46 22.65 -4.21
N HIS A 915 -3.30 21.45 -3.70
CA HIS A 915 -3.66 21.15 -2.31
C HIS A 915 -2.78 21.91 -1.32
N ILE A 916 -1.46 21.93 -1.55
CA ILE A 916 -0.52 22.70 -0.75
C ILE A 916 -0.45 24.11 -1.33
N GLY A 917 -0.64 25.12 -0.49
CA GLY A 917 -0.64 26.53 -0.90
C GLY A 917 -1.99 27.04 -1.40
N ASN A 918 -2.91 26.15 -1.79
CA ASN A 918 -4.23 26.52 -2.34
C ASN A 918 -4.14 27.50 -3.53
N GLU A 919 -3.11 27.29 -4.38
CA GLU A 919 -2.85 28.11 -5.57
C GLU A 919 -3.73 27.65 -6.74
N ARG A 920 -4.44 28.57 -7.37
CA ARG A 920 -5.18 28.26 -8.60
C ARG A 920 -4.21 28.11 -9.77
N ALA A 921 -4.19 26.95 -10.39
CA ALA A 921 -3.21 26.58 -11.40
C ALA A 921 -3.89 26.29 -12.76
N LEU A 922 -3.23 26.76 -13.81
CA LEU A 922 -3.51 26.45 -15.20
C LEU A 922 -2.33 25.63 -15.76
N VAL A 923 -2.60 24.44 -16.25
CA VAL A 923 -1.58 23.55 -16.84
C VAL A 923 -1.91 23.34 -18.32
N ILE A 924 -1.01 23.74 -19.18
CA ILE A 924 -1.18 23.64 -20.64
C ILE A 924 -0.12 22.70 -21.19
N TRP A 925 -0.57 21.58 -21.69
CA TRP A 925 0.24 20.63 -22.43
C TRP A 925 0.04 20.81 -23.92
N ARG A 926 1.13 20.82 -24.68
CA ARG A 926 1.09 20.88 -26.13
C ARG A 926 2.06 19.90 -26.77
N ASN A 927 1.73 19.46 -27.96
CA ASN A 927 2.67 18.79 -28.84
C ASN A 927 3.53 19.85 -29.55
N CYS A 928 4.75 20.09 -29.06
CA CYS A 928 5.66 21.10 -29.60
C CYS A 928 6.09 20.85 -31.07
N ASN A 929 5.94 19.61 -31.56
CA ASN A 929 6.18 19.28 -32.95
C ASN A 929 5.06 19.73 -33.90
N LYS A 930 3.84 20.00 -33.36
CA LYS A 930 2.66 20.46 -34.11
C LYS A 930 2.26 21.89 -33.79
N VAL A 931 2.66 22.39 -32.64
CA VAL A 931 2.20 23.67 -32.08
C VAL A 931 3.40 24.56 -31.81
N SER A 932 3.54 25.62 -32.60
CA SER A 932 4.55 26.65 -32.45
C SER A 932 4.28 27.61 -31.28
N ASN A 933 5.25 28.49 -30.96
CA ASN A 933 5.07 29.50 -29.94
C ASN A 933 4.05 30.57 -30.33
N GLU A 934 3.95 30.90 -31.63
CA GLU A 934 2.94 31.82 -32.18
C GLU A 934 1.53 31.25 -31.99
N GLU A 935 1.31 29.96 -32.29
CA GLU A 935 0.04 29.29 -32.11
C GLU A 935 -0.34 29.18 -30.63
N LEU A 936 0.64 28.97 -29.74
CA LEU A 936 0.42 29.01 -28.29
C LEU A 936 -0.04 30.40 -27.83
N ASN A 937 0.62 31.47 -28.29
CA ASN A 937 0.24 32.83 -27.95
C ASN A 937 -1.16 33.17 -28.49
N GLU A 938 -1.51 32.67 -29.67
CA GLU A 938 -2.85 32.83 -30.25
C GLU A 938 -3.89 32.05 -29.45
N PHE A 939 -3.55 30.83 -29.02
CA PHE A 939 -4.41 30.00 -28.16
C PHE A 939 -4.73 30.72 -26.86
N PHE A 940 -3.73 31.32 -26.19
CA PHE A 940 -3.93 32.09 -24.95
C PHE A 940 -4.92 33.26 -25.18
N ARG A 941 -4.76 33.99 -26.28
CA ARG A 941 -5.67 35.09 -26.62
C ARG A 941 -7.10 34.62 -26.93
N ASN A 942 -7.22 33.51 -27.64
CA ASN A 942 -8.54 32.97 -28.04
C ASN A 942 -9.31 32.36 -26.83
N GLN A 943 -8.60 31.84 -25.84
CA GLN A 943 -9.19 31.35 -24.58
C GLN A 943 -9.36 32.45 -23.53
N ALA A 944 -8.94 33.67 -23.83
CA ALA A 944 -8.90 34.80 -22.92
C ALA A 944 -8.00 34.57 -21.67
N TYR A 945 -7.04 33.65 -21.74
CA TYR A 945 -6.05 33.47 -20.67
C TYR A 945 -5.06 34.64 -20.64
N CYS A 946 -4.76 35.09 -19.41
CA CYS A 946 -3.81 36.17 -19.18
C CYS A 946 -2.75 35.75 -18.16
N THR A 947 -1.48 35.94 -18.51
CA THR A 947 -0.38 35.58 -17.62
C THR A 947 -0.06 36.67 -16.59
N THR A 948 -0.64 37.87 -16.74
CA THR A 948 -0.34 39.04 -15.91
C THR A 948 -1.48 39.49 -14.99
N ASP A 949 -2.65 38.85 -15.08
CA ASP A 949 -3.79 39.10 -14.18
C ASP A 949 -3.73 38.24 -12.92
N SER A 950 -4.78 38.23 -12.13
CA SER A 950 -4.89 37.45 -10.88
C SER A 950 -5.81 36.23 -10.99
N GLU A 951 -6.17 35.78 -12.21
CA GLU A 951 -7.06 34.65 -12.36
C GLU A 951 -6.40 33.34 -11.93
N PHE A 952 -5.15 33.14 -12.32
CA PHE A 952 -4.33 31.99 -11.91
C PHE A 952 -3.11 32.48 -11.13
N ASP A 953 -2.74 31.73 -10.08
CA ASP A 953 -1.53 31.98 -9.31
C ASP A 953 -0.30 31.39 -10.00
N LYS A 954 -0.46 30.23 -10.64
CA LYS A 954 0.58 29.52 -11.40
C LYS A 954 0.07 29.10 -12.76
N ILE A 955 0.94 29.18 -13.75
CA ILE A 955 0.69 28.71 -15.12
C ILE A 955 1.83 27.80 -15.54
N TYR A 956 1.54 26.55 -15.79
CA TYR A 956 2.50 25.53 -16.22
C TYR A 956 2.37 25.27 -17.71
N VAL A 957 3.47 25.31 -18.45
CA VAL A 957 3.50 25.09 -19.90
C VAL A 957 4.72 24.25 -20.25
N ASN A 958 4.56 23.26 -21.14
CA ASN A 958 5.69 22.47 -21.61
C ASN A 958 6.35 23.09 -22.86
N GLY A 959 7.64 22.91 -22.98
CA GLY A 959 8.49 23.43 -24.07
C GLY A 959 8.76 24.93 -23.94
N ASP A 960 9.83 25.37 -24.58
CA ASP A 960 10.18 26.79 -24.63
C ASP A 960 9.01 27.61 -25.13
N ASN A 961 8.69 28.69 -24.43
CA ASN A 961 7.57 29.57 -24.81
C ASN A 961 7.96 31.05 -24.73
N THR A 962 7.14 31.89 -25.37
CA THR A 962 7.31 33.34 -25.42
C THR A 962 6.17 34.08 -24.71
N LEU A 963 5.48 33.40 -23.80
CA LEU A 963 4.42 34.01 -23.00
C LEU A 963 5.01 35.09 -22.07
N PRO A 964 4.33 36.23 -21.92
CA PRO A 964 4.72 37.21 -20.91
C PRO A 964 4.78 36.56 -19.52
N ASN A 965 5.82 36.86 -18.76
CA ASN A 965 5.98 36.31 -17.43
C ASN A 965 6.22 37.42 -16.40
N ILE A 966 5.64 37.23 -15.22
CA ILE A 966 5.84 38.11 -14.07
C ILE A 966 6.36 37.30 -12.88
N LYS A 967 7.12 37.97 -12.02
CA LYS A 967 7.52 37.40 -10.74
C LYS A 967 6.33 37.44 -9.77
N THR A 968 6.10 36.33 -9.08
CA THR A 968 5.12 36.24 -8.00
C THR A 968 5.75 36.65 -6.66
N ASP A 969 7.07 36.42 -6.51
CA ASP A 969 7.90 36.85 -5.39
C ASP A 969 9.38 37.02 -5.83
N GLU A 970 10.33 37.14 -4.89
CA GLU A 970 11.74 37.29 -5.22
C GLU A 970 12.36 36.11 -5.97
N GLU A 971 11.85 34.91 -5.73
CA GLU A 971 12.42 33.65 -6.24
C GLU A 971 11.56 33.00 -7.32
N HIS A 972 10.24 33.26 -7.36
CA HIS A 972 9.30 32.50 -8.17
C HIS A 972 8.68 33.31 -9.32
N TRP A 973 8.45 32.62 -10.43
CA TRP A 973 7.77 33.13 -11.62
C TRP A 973 6.38 32.52 -11.72
N LYS A 974 5.46 33.27 -12.33
CA LYS A 974 4.07 32.83 -12.55
C LYS A 974 3.97 31.76 -13.64
N VAL A 975 4.63 31.94 -14.76
CA VAL A 975 4.74 30.96 -15.84
C VAL A 975 5.96 30.10 -15.59
N VAL A 976 5.76 28.81 -15.42
CA VAL A 976 6.77 27.80 -15.06
C VAL A 976 6.81 26.72 -16.13
N LEU A 977 8.02 26.27 -16.48
CA LEU A 977 8.18 25.13 -17.37
C LEU A 977 7.78 23.84 -16.67
N ILE A 978 6.92 23.08 -17.31
CA ILE A 978 6.48 21.77 -16.78
C ILE A 978 7.69 20.86 -16.55
N GLU A 979 8.64 20.84 -17.47
CA GLU A 979 9.84 19.99 -17.41
C GLU A 979 10.66 20.23 -16.14
N GLU A 980 10.81 21.48 -15.74
CA GLU A 980 11.57 21.85 -14.54
C GLU A 980 10.88 21.40 -13.27
N GLU A 981 9.59 21.72 -13.14
CA GLU A 981 8.81 21.33 -11.97
C GLU A 981 8.60 19.80 -11.92
N PHE A 982 8.36 19.19 -13.06
CA PHE A 982 8.24 17.73 -13.18
C PHE A 982 9.49 17.01 -12.68
N LYS A 983 10.67 17.43 -13.16
CA LYS A 983 11.94 16.86 -12.72
C LYS A 983 12.17 17.05 -11.24
N LYS A 984 11.95 18.27 -10.75
CA LYS A 984 12.09 18.61 -9.33
C LYS A 984 11.23 17.67 -8.48
N ARG A 985 9.92 17.63 -8.74
CA ARG A 985 8.94 16.86 -7.95
C ARG A 985 9.07 15.34 -8.08
N MET A 986 9.60 14.85 -9.19
CA MET A 986 9.78 13.43 -9.42
C MET A 986 10.91 12.83 -8.57
N PHE A 987 11.92 13.62 -8.21
CA PHE A 987 13.11 13.17 -7.49
C PHE A 987 13.23 13.78 -6.07
N GLU A 988 12.30 14.60 -5.66
CA GLU A 988 12.12 15.04 -4.27
C GLU A 988 11.33 13.99 -3.48
#